data_458bc97015adb92e4df28ed5ca7501ed
#
_entry.id   458bc97015adb92e4df28ed5ca7501ed
#
_cell.length_a   1.000
_cell.length_b   1.000
_cell.length_c   1.000
_cell.angle_alpha   90.00
_cell.angle_beta   90.00
_cell.angle_gamma   90.00
#
_symmetry.space_group_name_H-M   'P 1'
#
loop_
_entity.id
_entity.type
_entity.pdbx_description
1 polymer ?
#
loop_
_entity_poly.entity_id
_entity_poly.type
_entity_poly.pdbx_seq_one_letter_code
_entity_poly.pdbx_strand_id
1 'polypeptide(L)'
;MAAPSLRTARLLLPFALLAAWLAVGGFLGPFAGRLGEVSTNDQAAFLPRSAESTRVLTEQRAFRQRETLPVIVVWTADGGGSVRRQQAAATTALASLTRTPGVAGRTSPALPAEDGRALQGVVPLRPDLGGRLPAALDRIRAAADRVPGTTAQLAGPAATQGDLGDAFAGIDGLLLGVALAAVLVILLLVYRSVLLPFLVILSAVFALGLACALVYALADHGTVRVDGQVQGILSILVIGAATDYALLFSARYREELTRHADRFTAARAALRRSWGPITASAATVALGLLALLLSDLTNNRSLGPVGALGIGCALLSSLTFLPAALVLLGRSAYWPTRPRATDGTDSAHGLWQRVAGVVDRSPRTVWASCLVALLACAAFAPTLASRGVPLSETFVDDAPSVTAQDTLDRHFPGGSGNPAVVIADAARLPRVLAAARHTEGVASAAAVSASGRPGAEPLVAGGRARADVTLRSAADSDDARDTIARLRSSVRAVPGAHAVVGGYTAQRYDTLRTAERDRTLIVPVVLAVILVILAGLLRSLLMPVLLVATVAVNFLATLGVSALVFRHVFGFSGTDPSVPLYGFVFLVALGVDYNIFLMSRVREESLRHGVRQGVARGLVSTGGVITAAGVVLAATFAALGVIPLAFLAQIAFIVAFGVLLDTLVVRSLLVPALVRDIGRLAWWPGRLSRRPDVREVPRTPRTADEVR
;
A
#
# COMPACT_ATOMS: atom_id res chain seq x y z
N MET A 1 30.48 2.88 49.28
CA MET A 1 29.50 2.49 48.27
C MET A 1 29.97 1.16 47.65
N ALA A 2 29.29 0.05 47.94
CA ALA A 2 29.67 -1.26 47.42
C ALA A 2 29.45 -1.30 45.92
N ALA A 3 30.43 -1.71 45.13
CA ALA A 3 30.27 -1.92 43.68
C ALA A 3 29.10 -2.87 43.40
N PRO A 4 28.18 -2.54 42.51
CA PRO A 4 27.03 -3.40 42.21
C PRO A 4 27.56 -4.75 41.74
N SER A 5 27.01 -5.83 42.32
CA SER A 5 27.37 -7.18 41.94
C SER A 5 27.19 -7.34 40.42
N LEU A 6 28.05 -8.11 39.74
CA LEU A 6 27.99 -8.35 38.29
C LEU A 6 26.59 -8.81 37.82
N ARG A 7 25.77 -9.38 38.69
CA ARG A 7 24.39 -9.76 38.48
C ARG A 7 23.43 -8.55 38.40
N THR A 8 23.61 -7.56 39.30
CA THR A 8 22.80 -6.31 39.31
C THR A 8 23.12 -5.44 38.11
N ALA A 9 24.38 -5.29 37.72
CA ALA A 9 24.76 -4.54 36.52
C ALA A 9 24.18 -5.15 35.21
N ARG A 10 24.10 -6.49 35.14
CA ARG A 10 23.49 -7.19 33.97
C ARG A 10 21.98 -6.97 33.85
N LEU A 11 21.24 -6.74 34.95
CA LEU A 11 19.80 -6.48 34.92
C LEU A 11 19.48 -5.00 34.65
N LEU A 12 20.35 -4.07 34.95
CA LEU A 12 20.10 -2.63 34.77
C LEU A 12 19.82 -2.26 33.30
N LEU A 13 20.58 -2.79 32.34
CA LEU A 13 20.41 -2.49 30.93
C LEU A 13 19.05 -2.93 30.39
N PRO A 14 18.58 -4.19 30.60
CA PRO A 14 17.22 -4.60 30.19
C PRO A 14 16.12 -3.76 30.84
N PHE A 15 16.23 -3.45 32.14
CA PHE A 15 15.27 -2.58 32.82
C PHE A 15 15.25 -1.16 32.25
N ALA A 16 16.42 -0.56 32.01
CA ALA A 16 16.50 0.77 31.41
C ALA A 16 15.90 0.81 29.99
N LEU A 17 16.16 -0.23 29.18
CA LEU A 17 15.55 -0.33 27.85
C LEU A 17 14.03 -0.47 27.91
N LEU A 18 13.50 -1.29 28.83
CA LEU A 18 12.05 -1.41 29.02
C LEU A 18 11.42 -0.11 29.49
N ALA A 19 12.05 0.57 30.47
CA ALA A 19 11.58 1.86 30.94
C ALA A 19 11.58 2.92 29.83
N ALA A 20 12.63 2.94 28.99
CA ALA A 20 12.70 3.83 27.84
C ALA A 20 11.58 3.53 26.82
N TRP A 21 11.29 2.26 26.51
CA TRP A 21 10.22 1.90 25.60
C TRP A 21 8.83 2.13 26.19
N LEU A 22 8.63 1.95 27.48
CA LEU A 22 7.38 2.34 28.16
C LEU A 22 7.17 3.86 28.11
N ALA A 23 8.24 4.65 28.27
CA ALA A 23 8.18 6.08 28.08
C ALA A 23 7.84 6.44 26.62
N VAL A 24 8.48 5.80 25.63
CA VAL A 24 8.16 5.96 24.21
C VAL A 24 6.66 5.64 23.97
N GLY A 25 6.15 4.53 24.47
CA GLY A 25 4.74 4.16 24.31
C GLY A 25 3.79 5.14 24.99
N GLY A 26 4.12 5.61 26.19
CA GLY A 26 3.28 6.56 26.94
C GLY A 26 3.24 7.96 26.33
N PHE A 27 4.41 8.50 25.91
CA PHE A 27 4.51 9.85 25.38
C PHE A 27 4.26 9.93 23.88
N LEU A 28 4.70 8.94 23.10
CA LEU A 28 4.62 8.97 21.64
C LEU A 28 3.45 8.14 21.07
N GLY A 29 2.88 7.20 21.84
CA GLY A 29 1.73 6.40 21.43
C GLY A 29 0.54 7.23 20.94
N PRO A 30 0.14 8.33 21.63
CA PRO A 30 -0.96 9.18 21.19
C PRO A 30 -0.81 9.79 19.80
N PHE A 31 0.41 9.92 19.27
CA PHE A 31 0.62 10.44 17.92
C PHE A 31 0.08 9.53 16.82
N ALA A 32 -0.14 8.24 17.10
CA ALA A 32 -0.79 7.34 16.15
C ALA A 32 -2.21 7.83 15.78
N GLY A 33 -2.99 8.36 16.75
CA GLY A 33 -4.31 8.94 16.50
C GLY A 33 -4.28 10.39 16.02
N ARG A 34 -3.15 11.09 16.13
CA ARG A 34 -3.01 12.50 15.72
C ARG A 34 -2.49 12.71 14.31
N LEU A 35 -2.08 11.67 13.62
CA LEU A 35 -1.61 11.76 12.23
C LEU A 35 -2.69 12.34 11.30
N GLY A 36 -3.97 12.08 11.59
CA GLY A 36 -5.10 12.69 10.88
C GLY A 36 -5.14 14.22 10.93
N GLU A 37 -4.58 14.86 11.98
CA GLU A 37 -4.53 16.32 12.12
C GLU A 37 -3.62 16.99 11.06
N VAL A 38 -2.57 16.31 10.63
CA VAL A 38 -1.59 16.78 9.63
C VAL A 38 -1.76 16.10 8.27
N SER A 39 -2.74 15.22 8.13
CA SER A 39 -3.04 14.54 6.87
C SER A 39 -3.90 15.41 5.95
N THR A 40 -3.71 15.23 4.64
CA THR A 40 -4.57 15.83 3.62
C THR A 40 -5.05 14.76 2.66
N ASN A 41 -6.36 14.70 2.44
CA ASN A 41 -6.98 13.81 1.46
C ASN A 41 -7.34 14.56 0.16
N ASP A 42 -6.79 15.76 -0.06
CA ASP A 42 -6.93 16.48 -1.32
C ASP A 42 -6.14 15.78 -2.42
N GLN A 43 -6.86 15.15 -3.35
CA GLN A 43 -6.26 14.45 -4.50
C GLN A 43 -5.38 15.37 -5.36
N ALA A 44 -5.70 16.67 -5.43
CA ALA A 44 -4.90 17.63 -6.16
C ALA A 44 -3.47 17.80 -5.60
N ALA A 45 -3.30 17.58 -4.28
CA ALA A 45 -2.00 17.68 -3.63
C ALA A 45 -1.03 16.54 -3.98
N PHE A 46 -1.53 15.46 -4.59
CA PHE A 46 -0.79 14.22 -4.89
C PHE A 46 -0.52 14.00 -6.37
N LEU A 47 -0.86 14.95 -7.21
CA LEU A 47 -0.61 14.88 -8.66
C LEU A 47 0.90 14.86 -8.98
N PRO A 48 1.27 14.36 -10.17
CA PRO A 48 2.64 14.43 -10.64
C PRO A 48 3.11 15.87 -10.74
N ARG A 49 4.30 16.17 -10.25
CA ARG A 49 4.83 17.54 -10.23
C ARG A 49 5.07 18.10 -11.63
N SER A 50 5.50 17.27 -12.56
CA SER A 50 5.82 17.63 -13.94
C SER A 50 4.59 17.68 -14.86
N ALA A 51 3.42 17.25 -14.38
CA ALA A 51 2.23 17.11 -15.22
C ALA A 51 1.65 18.47 -15.65
N GLU A 52 1.10 18.48 -16.86
CA GLU A 52 0.43 19.65 -17.41
C GLU A 52 -0.81 20.04 -16.57
N SER A 53 -1.56 19.07 -16.10
CA SER A 53 -2.70 19.29 -15.19
C SER A 53 -2.31 19.97 -13.88
N THR A 54 -1.12 19.66 -13.34
CA THR A 54 -0.60 20.30 -12.13
C THR A 54 -0.22 21.78 -12.39
N ARG A 55 0.34 22.06 -13.58
CA ARG A 55 0.60 23.44 -14.01
C ARG A 55 -0.70 24.25 -14.12
N VAL A 56 -1.75 23.65 -14.72
CA VAL A 56 -3.07 24.28 -14.82
C VAL A 56 -3.61 24.64 -13.44
N LEU A 57 -3.52 23.74 -12.45
CA LEU A 57 -3.95 24.04 -11.08
C LEU A 57 -3.20 25.23 -10.47
N THR A 58 -1.88 25.32 -10.72
CA THR A 58 -1.07 26.42 -10.24
C THR A 58 -1.46 27.73 -10.93
N GLU A 59 -1.67 27.71 -12.24
CA GLU A 59 -2.10 28.89 -13.02
C GLU A 59 -3.53 29.33 -12.67
N GLN A 60 -4.44 28.40 -12.33
CA GLN A 60 -5.81 28.72 -11.88
C GLN A 60 -5.82 29.62 -10.63
N ARG A 61 -4.83 29.49 -9.74
CA ARG A 61 -4.71 30.34 -8.54
C ARG A 61 -4.55 31.82 -8.90
N ALA A 62 -3.92 32.14 -10.05
CA ALA A 62 -3.74 33.51 -10.51
C ALA A 62 -5.05 34.22 -10.92
N PHE A 63 -6.08 33.45 -11.25
CA PHE A 63 -7.38 33.99 -11.65
C PHE A 63 -8.23 34.52 -10.49
N ARG A 64 -7.68 34.59 -9.26
CA ARG A 64 -8.39 35.03 -8.02
C ARG A 64 -9.76 34.35 -7.79
N GLN A 65 -10.13 33.38 -8.60
CA GLN A 65 -11.19 32.48 -8.24
C GLN A 65 -10.62 31.66 -7.06
N ARG A 66 -11.15 31.91 -5.86
CA ARG A 66 -10.89 31.04 -4.72
C ARG A 66 -11.13 29.63 -5.26
N GLU A 67 -10.13 28.78 -5.18
CA GLU A 67 -10.33 27.36 -5.42
C GLU A 67 -11.62 27.00 -4.70
N THR A 68 -12.61 26.54 -5.42
CA THR A 68 -13.86 26.09 -4.83
C THR A 68 -13.95 24.61 -5.01
N LEU A 69 -14.38 23.94 -3.98
CA LEU A 69 -14.71 22.54 -4.01
C LEU A 69 -16.22 22.42 -4.25
N PRO A 70 -16.68 22.14 -5.49
CA PRO A 70 -18.10 22.17 -5.81
C PRO A 70 -18.83 20.96 -5.24
N VAL A 71 -20.00 21.18 -4.66
CA VAL A 71 -21.06 20.19 -4.44
C VAL A 71 -22.09 20.38 -5.52
N ILE A 72 -22.49 19.28 -6.17
CA ILE A 72 -23.60 19.25 -7.12
C ILE A 72 -24.79 18.63 -6.39
N VAL A 73 -25.84 19.42 -6.22
CA VAL A 73 -27.11 18.93 -5.69
C VAL A 73 -27.96 18.45 -6.85
N VAL A 74 -28.41 17.21 -6.81
CA VAL A 74 -29.28 16.60 -7.83
C VAL A 74 -30.62 16.28 -7.18
N TRP A 75 -31.71 16.71 -7.80
CA TRP A 75 -33.07 16.37 -7.37
C TRP A 75 -33.76 15.55 -8.44
N THR A 76 -34.41 14.48 -8.04
CA THR A 76 -35.30 13.66 -8.85
C THR A 76 -36.67 13.62 -8.22
N ALA A 77 -37.75 13.41 -9.03
CA ALA A 77 -39.10 13.32 -8.48
C ALA A 77 -39.30 11.99 -7.75
N ASP A 78 -39.94 12.01 -6.59
CA ASP A 78 -40.24 10.81 -5.77
C ASP A 78 -41.10 9.74 -6.52
N GLY A 79 -41.80 10.10 -7.59
CA GLY A 79 -42.60 9.21 -8.41
C GLY A 79 -42.10 9.07 -9.86
N GLY A 80 -40.84 9.43 -10.17
CA GLY A 80 -40.26 9.34 -11.52
C GLY A 80 -40.85 10.31 -12.54
N GLY A 81 -41.59 11.33 -12.11
CA GLY A 81 -42.24 12.35 -12.94
C GLY A 81 -41.31 13.52 -13.29
N SER A 82 -41.90 14.58 -13.88
CA SER A 82 -41.17 15.81 -14.20
C SER A 82 -40.95 16.69 -12.94
N VAL A 83 -39.71 17.16 -12.76
CA VAL A 83 -39.29 18.07 -11.63
C VAL A 83 -39.28 19.56 -12.04
N ARG A 84 -39.75 19.90 -13.23
CA ARG A 84 -39.70 21.31 -13.71
C ARG A 84 -40.49 22.27 -12.81
N ARG A 85 -41.56 21.80 -12.16
CA ARG A 85 -42.37 22.64 -11.23
C ARG A 85 -41.60 22.98 -9.96
N GLN A 86 -40.64 22.14 -9.54
CA GLN A 86 -39.86 22.31 -8.34
C GLN A 86 -38.62 23.20 -8.56
N GLN A 87 -38.31 23.63 -9.79
CA GLN A 87 -37.16 24.43 -10.14
C GLN A 87 -37.03 25.71 -9.30
N ALA A 88 -38.15 26.43 -9.11
CA ALA A 88 -38.16 27.66 -8.32
C ALA A 88 -37.84 27.38 -6.82
N ALA A 89 -38.44 26.34 -6.25
CA ALA A 89 -38.19 25.91 -4.88
C ALA A 89 -36.73 25.46 -4.69
N ALA A 90 -36.19 24.66 -5.61
CA ALA A 90 -34.80 24.23 -5.61
C ALA A 90 -33.82 25.42 -5.72
N THR A 91 -34.11 26.39 -6.59
CA THR A 91 -33.31 27.62 -6.70
C THR A 91 -33.32 28.44 -5.42
N THR A 92 -34.49 28.53 -4.75
CA THR A 92 -34.61 29.21 -3.45
C THR A 92 -33.83 28.49 -2.36
N ALA A 93 -33.90 27.15 -2.31
CA ALA A 93 -33.13 26.33 -1.40
C ALA A 93 -31.61 26.55 -1.57
N LEU A 94 -31.11 26.56 -2.81
CA LEU A 94 -29.71 26.86 -3.11
C LEU A 94 -29.34 28.29 -2.68
N ALA A 95 -30.17 29.28 -2.98
CA ALA A 95 -29.92 30.68 -2.64
C ALA A 95 -29.80 30.88 -1.13
N SER A 96 -30.55 30.14 -0.31
CA SER A 96 -30.48 30.21 1.15
C SER A 96 -29.08 29.80 1.68
N LEU A 97 -28.33 28.98 0.96
CA LEU A 97 -26.99 28.50 1.32
C LEU A 97 -25.89 29.54 1.08
N THR A 98 -26.13 30.59 0.32
CA THR A 98 -25.10 31.58 -0.05
C THR A 98 -24.42 32.24 1.16
N ARG A 99 -25.11 32.33 2.31
CA ARG A 99 -24.59 32.90 3.55
C ARG A 99 -24.12 31.83 4.55
N THR A 100 -24.14 30.57 4.16
CA THR A 100 -23.77 29.45 5.04
C THR A 100 -22.25 29.41 5.23
N PRO A 101 -21.73 29.25 6.46
CA PRO A 101 -20.31 29.10 6.70
C PRO A 101 -19.72 27.93 5.89
N GLY A 102 -18.67 28.20 5.13
CA GLY A 102 -18.02 27.21 4.25
C GLY A 102 -18.38 27.36 2.77
N VAL A 103 -19.45 28.07 2.43
CA VAL A 103 -19.79 28.37 1.03
C VAL A 103 -18.94 29.52 0.52
N ALA A 104 -18.35 29.35 -0.66
CA ALA A 104 -17.40 30.29 -1.28
C ALA A 104 -18.01 30.98 -2.48
N GLY A 105 -18.92 31.92 -2.28
CA GLY A 105 -19.52 32.68 -3.35
C GLY A 105 -21.00 32.40 -3.55
N ARG A 106 -21.51 32.70 -4.79
CA ARG A 106 -22.92 32.51 -5.11
C ARG A 106 -23.19 31.07 -5.57
N THR A 107 -24.27 30.49 -5.09
CA THR A 107 -24.81 29.23 -5.59
C THR A 107 -25.40 29.40 -6.99
N SER A 108 -25.39 28.36 -7.81
CA SER A 108 -26.07 28.41 -9.12
C SER A 108 -27.60 28.36 -8.93
N PRO A 109 -28.40 28.83 -9.91
CA PRO A 109 -29.79 28.45 -9.99
C PRO A 109 -29.91 26.95 -10.27
N ALA A 110 -31.06 26.34 -9.92
CA ALA A 110 -31.38 24.99 -10.29
C ALA A 110 -31.68 24.91 -11.81
N LEU A 111 -30.96 24.05 -12.53
CA LEU A 111 -31.10 23.85 -13.96
C LEU A 111 -31.79 22.51 -14.23
N PRO A 112 -32.85 22.47 -15.07
CA PRO A 112 -33.48 21.22 -15.41
C PRO A 112 -32.66 20.45 -16.44
N ALA A 113 -32.70 19.12 -16.36
CA ALA A 113 -32.21 18.24 -17.39
C ALA A 113 -33.09 18.33 -18.65
N GLU A 114 -32.54 17.93 -19.80
CA GLU A 114 -33.29 17.95 -21.09
C GLU A 114 -34.55 17.09 -21.03
N ASP A 115 -34.48 15.95 -20.35
CA ASP A 115 -35.62 15.02 -20.14
C ASP A 115 -36.65 15.54 -19.10
N GLY A 116 -36.31 16.61 -18.37
CA GLY A 116 -37.16 17.23 -17.35
C GLY A 116 -37.35 16.39 -16.09
N ARG A 117 -36.61 15.29 -15.90
CA ARG A 117 -36.76 14.37 -14.77
C ARG A 117 -35.81 14.65 -13.63
N ALA A 118 -34.77 15.44 -13.86
CA ALA A 118 -33.81 15.86 -12.83
C ALA A 118 -33.56 17.36 -12.85
N LEU A 119 -33.18 17.91 -11.70
CA LEU A 119 -32.64 19.27 -11.54
C LEU A 119 -31.22 19.14 -10.99
N GLN A 120 -30.31 20.02 -11.43
CA GLN A 120 -28.99 20.15 -10.83
C GLN A 120 -28.73 21.57 -10.37
N GLY A 121 -27.97 21.70 -9.28
CA GLY A 121 -27.49 22.99 -8.82
C GLY A 121 -26.11 22.87 -8.18
N VAL A 122 -25.29 23.92 -8.29
CA VAL A 122 -23.91 23.88 -7.80
C VAL A 122 -23.76 24.81 -6.60
N VAL A 123 -23.21 24.26 -5.52
CA VAL A 123 -22.83 24.99 -4.30
C VAL A 123 -21.30 24.98 -4.20
N PRO A 124 -20.63 26.11 -4.42
CA PRO A 124 -19.18 26.17 -4.29
C PRO A 124 -18.78 26.21 -2.80
N LEU A 125 -18.01 25.26 -2.34
CA LEU A 125 -17.42 25.23 -1.00
C LEU A 125 -15.99 25.74 -1.01
N ARG A 126 -15.51 26.15 0.15
CA ARG A 126 -14.10 26.44 0.37
C ARG A 126 -13.29 25.16 0.45
N PRO A 127 -12.11 25.08 -0.19
CA PRO A 127 -11.31 23.86 -0.17
C PRO A 127 -10.63 23.58 1.20
N ASP A 128 -10.50 24.63 2.03
CA ASP A 128 -9.83 24.58 3.35
C ASP A 128 -10.76 24.19 4.52
N LEU A 129 -11.85 23.50 4.23
CA LEU A 129 -12.81 23.10 5.29
C LEU A 129 -12.26 22.01 6.21
N GLY A 130 -11.40 21.11 5.69
CA GLY A 130 -10.87 20.00 6.48
C GLY A 130 -11.97 19.24 7.25
N GLY A 131 -11.82 19.05 8.55
CA GLY A 131 -12.80 18.37 9.40
C GLY A 131 -14.17 19.06 9.50
N ARG A 132 -14.37 20.24 8.91
CA ARG A 132 -15.67 20.92 8.85
C ARG A 132 -16.48 20.61 7.58
N LEU A 133 -15.90 19.83 6.66
CA LEU A 133 -16.57 19.46 5.41
C LEU A 133 -17.85 18.64 5.65
N PRO A 134 -17.86 17.59 6.50
CA PRO A 134 -19.10 16.82 6.77
C PRO A 134 -20.26 17.71 7.25
N ALA A 135 -19.99 18.59 8.21
CA ALA A 135 -21.00 19.53 8.72
C ALA A 135 -21.49 20.54 7.67
N ALA A 136 -20.69 20.88 6.66
CA ALA A 136 -21.12 21.69 5.54
C ALA A 136 -22.02 20.91 4.58
N LEU A 137 -21.65 19.65 4.27
CA LEU A 137 -22.45 18.75 3.42
C LEU A 137 -23.81 18.46 4.05
N ASP A 138 -23.89 18.21 5.36
CA ASP A 138 -25.15 17.99 6.08
C ASP A 138 -26.09 19.19 6.00
N ARG A 139 -25.55 20.41 6.12
CA ARG A 139 -26.33 21.63 5.95
C ARG A 139 -26.89 21.80 4.54
N ILE A 140 -26.09 21.44 3.53
CA ILE A 140 -26.53 21.48 2.13
C ILE A 140 -27.63 20.45 1.92
N ARG A 141 -27.45 19.20 2.42
CA ARG A 141 -28.45 18.12 2.35
C ARG A 141 -29.75 18.56 3.00
N ALA A 142 -29.70 19.07 4.23
CA ALA A 142 -30.88 19.55 4.94
C ALA A 142 -31.61 20.70 4.24
N ALA A 143 -30.92 21.56 3.50
CA ALA A 143 -31.53 22.60 2.67
C ALA A 143 -32.16 22.02 1.39
N ALA A 144 -31.50 21.07 0.77
CA ALA A 144 -31.96 20.40 -0.44
C ALA A 144 -33.22 19.55 -0.22
N ASP A 145 -33.30 18.86 0.91
CA ASP A 145 -34.44 18.01 1.31
C ASP A 145 -35.72 18.80 1.61
N ARG A 146 -35.62 20.13 1.72
CA ARG A 146 -36.83 21.00 1.88
C ARG A 146 -37.62 21.18 0.60
N VAL A 147 -37.12 20.72 -0.55
CA VAL A 147 -37.83 20.83 -1.84
C VAL A 147 -38.89 19.72 -1.91
N PRO A 148 -40.20 20.04 -1.85
CA PRO A 148 -41.24 19.04 -1.70
C PRO A 148 -41.40 18.16 -2.94
N GLY A 149 -41.64 16.86 -2.74
CA GLY A 149 -41.88 15.89 -3.80
C GLY A 149 -40.64 15.55 -4.62
N THR A 150 -39.44 15.74 -4.01
CA THR A 150 -38.16 15.38 -4.64
C THR A 150 -37.24 14.72 -3.63
N THR A 151 -36.48 13.76 -4.12
CA THR A 151 -35.33 13.17 -3.43
C THR A 151 -34.08 13.93 -3.83
N ALA A 152 -33.36 14.50 -2.83
CA ALA A 152 -32.12 15.24 -3.05
C ALA A 152 -30.90 14.35 -2.80
N GLN A 153 -29.91 14.44 -3.69
CA GLN A 153 -28.63 13.72 -3.59
C GLN A 153 -27.47 14.71 -3.81
N LEU A 154 -26.31 14.42 -3.18
CA LEU A 154 -25.13 15.24 -3.26
C LEU A 154 -24.06 14.52 -4.09
N ALA A 155 -23.70 15.07 -5.23
CA ALA A 155 -22.64 14.61 -6.13
C ALA A 155 -21.48 15.61 -6.19
N GLY A 156 -20.47 15.25 -6.97
CA GLY A 156 -19.33 16.11 -7.26
C GLY A 156 -18.18 16.00 -6.25
N PRO A 157 -17.07 16.73 -6.50
CA PRO A 157 -15.81 16.52 -5.77
C PRO A 157 -15.91 16.67 -4.25
N ALA A 158 -16.73 17.59 -3.75
CA ALA A 158 -16.87 17.77 -2.30
C ALA A 158 -17.61 16.63 -1.62
N ALA A 159 -18.64 16.08 -2.26
CA ALA A 159 -19.38 14.94 -1.75
C ALA A 159 -18.48 13.70 -1.71
N THR A 160 -17.75 13.42 -2.79
CA THR A 160 -16.77 12.32 -2.86
C THR A 160 -15.67 12.47 -1.81
N GLN A 161 -15.18 13.69 -1.57
CA GLN A 161 -14.18 13.95 -0.52
C GLN A 161 -14.78 13.73 0.89
N GLY A 162 -16.06 14.02 1.08
CA GLY A 162 -16.79 13.70 2.32
C GLY A 162 -16.84 12.21 2.57
N ASP A 163 -17.35 11.43 1.61
CA ASP A 163 -17.44 9.96 1.70
C ASP A 163 -16.05 9.32 1.87
N LEU A 164 -15.02 9.85 1.21
CA LEU A 164 -13.64 9.42 1.41
C LEU A 164 -13.15 9.71 2.83
N GLY A 165 -13.49 10.89 3.36
CA GLY A 165 -13.21 11.27 4.74
C GLY A 165 -13.87 10.31 5.74
N ASP A 166 -15.14 9.96 5.52
CA ASP A 166 -15.88 9.03 6.35
C ASP A 166 -15.31 7.59 6.25
N ALA A 167 -14.94 7.15 5.06
CA ALA A 167 -14.25 5.88 4.86
C ALA A 167 -12.92 5.79 5.62
N PHE A 168 -12.23 6.92 5.77
CA PHE A 168 -10.98 7.00 6.53
C PHE A 168 -11.17 7.30 8.03
N ALA A 169 -12.30 7.86 8.47
CA ALA A 169 -12.53 8.26 9.87
C ALA A 169 -12.51 7.09 10.87
N GLY A 170 -12.85 5.87 10.42
CA GLY A 170 -12.85 4.67 11.26
C GLY A 170 -11.53 3.88 11.27
N ILE A 171 -10.54 4.30 10.49
CA ILE A 171 -9.33 3.49 10.21
C ILE A 171 -8.48 3.26 11.45
N ASP A 172 -8.26 4.29 12.26
CA ASP A 172 -7.25 4.25 13.32
C ASP A 172 -7.57 3.21 14.40
N GLY A 173 -8.83 2.99 14.73
CA GLY A 173 -9.24 2.02 15.73
C GLY A 173 -9.55 0.63 15.16
N LEU A 174 -10.37 0.56 14.11
CA LEU A 174 -10.86 -0.70 13.57
C LEU A 174 -9.77 -1.48 12.82
N LEU A 175 -9.05 -0.83 11.90
CA LEU A 175 -7.96 -1.45 11.16
C LEU A 175 -6.87 -1.99 12.10
N LEU A 176 -6.43 -1.13 13.03
CA LEU A 176 -5.41 -1.51 14.01
C LEU A 176 -5.91 -2.66 14.89
N GLY A 177 -7.15 -2.60 15.36
CA GLY A 177 -7.77 -3.65 16.17
C GLY A 177 -7.86 -4.98 15.44
N VAL A 178 -8.34 -4.99 14.19
CA VAL A 178 -8.43 -6.21 13.37
C VAL A 178 -7.05 -6.78 13.06
N ALA A 179 -6.09 -5.94 12.67
CA ALA A 179 -4.72 -6.38 12.38
C ALA A 179 -4.07 -7.00 13.63
N LEU A 180 -4.13 -6.33 14.78
CA LEU A 180 -3.56 -6.84 16.03
C LEU A 180 -4.27 -8.10 16.53
N ALA A 181 -5.59 -8.20 16.39
CA ALA A 181 -6.35 -9.39 16.75
C ALA A 181 -5.97 -10.59 15.86
N ALA A 182 -5.89 -10.39 14.55
CA ALA A 182 -5.46 -11.42 13.62
C ALA A 182 -4.03 -11.92 13.94
N VAL A 183 -3.10 -10.98 14.15
CA VAL A 183 -1.73 -11.29 14.56
C VAL A 183 -1.71 -12.06 15.87
N LEU A 184 -2.48 -11.61 16.90
CA LEU A 184 -2.56 -12.28 18.19
C LEU A 184 -3.02 -13.73 18.06
N VAL A 185 -4.11 -13.96 17.33
CA VAL A 185 -4.67 -15.31 17.13
C VAL A 185 -3.65 -16.22 16.45
N ILE A 186 -3.00 -15.75 15.37
CA ILE A 186 -2.02 -16.54 14.65
C ILE A 186 -0.80 -16.85 15.52
N LEU A 187 -0.30 -15.86 16.26
CA LEU A 187 0.85 -16.04 17.16
C LEU A 187 0.54 -17.01 18.30
N LEU A 188 -0.68 -16.98 18.87
CA LEU A 188 -1.13 -17.94 19.88
C LEU A 188 -1.14 -19.36 19.33
N LEU A 189 -1.63 -19.55 18.12
CA LEU A 189 -1.68 -20.86 17.45
C LEU A 189 -0.27 -21.39 17.12
N VAL A 190 0.62 -20.53 16.63
CA VAL A 190 1.97 -20.88 16.20
C VAL A 190 2.89 -21.17 17.38
N TYR A 191 2.92 -20.26 18.35
CA TYR A 191 3.84 -20.41 19.48
C TYR A 191 3.32 -21.30 20.60
N ARG A 192 2.01 -21.53 20.65
CA ARG A 192 1.36 -22.23 21.77
C ARG A 192 1.80 -21.68 23.13
N SER A 193 1.98 -20.37 23.18
CA SER A 193 2.38 -19.57 24.34
C SER A 193 1.48 -18.35 24.44
N VAL A 194 1.17 -17.91 25.66
CA VAL A 194 0.31 -16.75 25.90
C VAL A 194 1.17 -15.47 26.00
N LEU A 195 2.27 -15.52 26.75
CA LEU A 195 3.07 -14.32 27.04
C LEU A 195 3.83 -13.79 25.81
N LEU A 196 4.37 -14.68 25.00
CA LEU A 196 5.21 -14.30 23.85
C LEU A 196 4.44 -13.47 22.80
N PRO A 197 3.22 -13.85 22.37
CA PRO A 197 2.40 -13.02 21.49
C PRO A 197 2.16 -11.61 22.01
N PHE A 198 1.85 -11.45 23.30
CA PHE A 198 1.68 -10.13 23.90
C PHE A 198 2.94 -9.27 23.84
N LEU A 199 4.10 -9.85 24.09
CA LEU A 199 5.39 -9.13 23.96
C LEU A 199 5.66 -8.71 22.52
N VAL A 200 5.36 -9.58 21.56
CA VAL A 200 5.53 -9.29 20.13
C VAL A 200 4.60 -8.15 19.71
N ILE A 201 3.33 -8.19 20.10
CA ILE A 201 2.37 -7.13 19.81
C ILE A 201 2.78 -5.82 20.49
N LEU A 202 3.21 -5.87 21.75
CA LEU A 202 3.67 -4.67 22.46
C LEU A 202 4.88 -4.05 21.76
N SER A 203 5.81 -4.88 21.27
CA SER A 203 6.94 -4.44 20.44
C SER A 203 6.48 -3.72 19.16
N ALA A 204 5.46 -4.26 18.49
CA ALA A 204 4.90 -3.67 17.28
C ALA A 204 4.17 -2.34 17.56
N VAL A 205 3.41 -2.27 18.64
CA VAL A 205 2.71 -1.04 19.07
C VAL A 205 3.70 0.07 19.43
N PHE A 206 4.79 -0.25 20.13
CA PHE A 206 5.84 0.73 20.42
C PHE A 206 6.55 1.22 19.17
N ALA A 207 6.85 0.30 18.24
CA ALA A 207 7.43 0.66 16.95
C ALA A 207 6.51 1.60 16.16
N LEU A 208 5.20 1.31 16.13
CA LEU A 208 4.21 2.12 15.46
C LEU A 208 4.07 3.51 16.10
N GLY A 209 3.98 3.60 17.43
CA GLY A 209 3.91 4.88 18.15
C GLY A 209 5.11 5.77 17.85
N LEU A 210 6.33 5.19 17.86
CA LEU A 210 7.54 5.92 17.48
C LEU A 210 7.53 6.36 16.02
N ALA A 211 7.13 5.47 15.10
CA ALA A 211 7.04 5.79 13.67
C ALA A 211 6.04 6.92 13.40
N CYS A 212 4.84 6.84 13.99
CA CYS A 212 3.81 7.87 13.85
C CYS A 212 4.27 9.22 14.40
N ALA A 213 4.95 9.26 15.54
CA ALA A 213 5.47 10.50 16.10
C ALA A 213 6.53 11.15 15.20
N LEU A 214 7.44 10.36 14.64
CA LEU A 214 8.46 10.86 13.71
C LEU A 214 7.84 11.34 12.38
N VAL A 215 6.86 10.60 11.85
CA VAL A 215 6.14 10.97 10.63
C VAL A 215 5.32 12.25 10.87
N TYR A 216 4.65 12.37 12.03
CA TYR A 216 3.95 13.59 12.43
C TYR A 216 4.88 14.80 12.42
N ALA A 217 6.05 14.69 13.06
CA ALA A 217 7.04 15.78 13.08
C ALA A 217 7.51 16.16 11.66
N LEU A 218 7.76 15.19 10.79
CA LEU A 218 8.17 15.45 9.40
C LEU A 218 7.04 16.10 8.58
N ALA A 219 5.78 15.70 8.82
CA ALA A 219 4.62 16.26 8.14
C ALA A 219 4.32 17.68 8.61
N ASP A 220 4.40 17.96 9.91
CA ASP A 220 4.22 19.28 10.51
C ASP A 220 5.25 20.30 9.98
N HIS A 221 6.48 19.84 9.75
CA HIS A 221 7.54 20.65 9.13
C HIS A 221 7.42 20.72 7.59
N GLY A 222 6.40 20.14 6.99
CA GLY A 222 6.16 20.17 5.54
C GLY A 222 7.15 19.37 4.70
N THR A 223 7.97 18.51 5.32
CA THR A 223 8.98 17.67 4.63
C THR A 223 8.33 16.52 3.87
N VAL A 224 7.27 15.95 4.43
CA VAL A 224 6.51 14.83 3.86
C VAL A 224 5.02 15.18 3.90
N ARG A 225 4.29 14.75 2.87
CA ARG A 225 2.82 14.84 2.85
C ARG A 225 2.24 13.47 3.19
N VAL A 226 1.26 13.45 4.07
CA VAL A 226 0.61 12.22 4.51
C VAL A 226 -0.87 12.30 4.16
N ASP A 227 -1.42 11.20 3.66
CA ASP A 227 -2.85 10.96 3.49
C ASP A 227 -3.29 9.71 4.24
N GLY A 228 -4.56 9.42 4.27
CA GLY A 228 -5.09 8.22 4.92
C GLY A 228 -4.55 6.93 4.33
N GLN A 229 -4.21 6.90 3.03
CA GLN A 229 -3.58 5.76 2.36
C GLN A 229 -2.18 5.48 2.92
N VAL A 230 -1.32 6.49 2.95
CA VAL A 230 0.05 6.39 3.49
C VAL A 230 0.02 5.99 4.96
N GLN A 231 -0.92 6.55 5.75
CA GLN A 231 -1.10 6.22 7.17
C GLN A 231 -1.51 4.75 7.37
N GLY A 232 -2.52 4.27 6.63
CA GLY A 232 -2.98 2.88 6.70
C GLY A 232 -1.86 1.89 6.32
N ILE A 233 -1.14 2.18 5.23
CA ILE A 233 -0.01 1.35 4.78
C ILE A 233 1.13 1.38 5.81
N LEU A 234 1.48 2.53 6.37
CA LEU A 234 2.50 2.64 7.42
C LEU A 234 2.17 1.75 8.62
N SER A 235 0.92 1.81 9.10
CA SER A 235 0.47 1.04 10.26
C SER A 235 0.63 -0.47 10.04
N ILE A 236 0.15 -0.96 8.91
CA ILE A 236 0.23 -2.38 8.56
C ILE A 236 1.67 -2.82 8.31
N LEU A 237 2.47 -2.00 7.63
CA LEU A 237 3.87 -2.30 7.33
C LEU A 237 4.71 -2.40 8.62
N VAL A 238 4.53 -1.47 9.56
CA VAL A 238 5.28 -1.46 10.84
C VAL A 238 4.88 -2.65 11.71
N ILE A 239 3.58 -2.95 11.82
CA ILE A 239 3.09 -4.09 12.60
C ILE A 239 3.60 -5.40 11.99
N GLY A 240 3.49 -5.54 10.67
CA GLY A 240 3.97 -6.72 9.95
C GLY A 240 5.46 -6.94 10.12
N ALA A 241 6.28 -5.92 9.86
CA ALA A 241 7.75 -6.01 9.97
C ALA A 241 8.21 -6.22 11.42
N ALA A 242 7.65 -5.49 12.39
CA ALA A 242 8.01 -5.67 13.80
C ALA A 242 7.67 -7.06 14.30
N THR A 243 6.51 -7.60 13.91
CA THR A 243 6.08 -8.95 14.24
C THR A 243 7.01 -10.00 13.61
N ASP A 244 7.40 -9.79 12.37
CA ASP A 244 8.28 -10.70 11.65
C ASP A 244 9.68 -10.75 12.26
N TYR A 245 10.31 -9.62 12.51
CA TYR A 245 11.61 -9.56 13.19
C TYR A 245 11.55 -10.16 14.60
N ALA A 246 10.44 -9.95 15.29
CA ALA A 246 10.19 -10.55 16.61
C ALA A 246 10.08 -12.07 16.54
N LEU A 247 9.41 -12.60 15.50
CA LEU A 247 9.31 -14.05 15.23
C LEU A 247 10.68 -14.67 15.02
N LEU A 248 11.50 -14.07 14.16
CA LEU A 248 12.85 -14.54 13.85
C LEU A 248 13.75 -14.54 15.11
N PHE A 249 13.73 -13.46 15.87
CA PHE A 249 14.52 -13.36 17.09
C PHE A 249 14.07 -14.33 18.18
N SER A 250 12.76 -14.44 18.42
CA SER A 250 12.20 -15.30 19.47
C SER A 250 12.45 -16.79 19.19
N ALA A 251 12.36 -17.20 17.91
CA ALA A 251 12.69 -18.57 17.50
C ALA A 251 14.17 -18.91 17.77
N ARG A 252 15.06 -17.96 17.46
CA ARG A 252 16.49 -18.11 17.73
C ARG A 252 16.80 -18.12 19.23
N TYR A 253 16.15 -17.26 19.99
CA TYR A 253 16.30 -17.24 21.44
C TYR A 253 15.82 -18.55 22.08
N ARG A 254 14.73 -19.11 21.62
CA ARG A 254 14.25 -20.44 22.04
C ARG A 254 15.28 -21.53 21.78
N GLU A 255 15.92 -21.54 20.61
CA GLU A 255 17.00 -22.46 20.26
C GLU A 255 18.22 -22.29 21.20
N GLU A 256 18.62 -21.06 21.50
CA GLU A 256 19.77 -20.82 22.40
C GLU A 256 19.47 -21.14 23.86
N LEU A 257 18.20 -21.02 24.31
CA LEU A 257 17.79 -21.44 25.67
C LEU A 257 17.88 -22.95 25.91
N THR A 258 17.85 -23.80 24.86
CA THR A 258 18.12 -25.24 25.01
C THR A 258 19.61 -25.54 25.11
N ARG A 259 20.49 -24.68 24.59
CA ARG A 259 21.95 -24.84 24.58
C ARG A 259 22.65 -24.19 25.77
N HIS A 260 22.06 -23.12 26.31
CA HIS A 260 22.62 -22.29 27.38
C HIS A 260 21.70 -22.28 28.61
N ALA A 261 22.24 -22.58 29.78
CA ALA A 261 21.52 -22.50 31.06
C ALA A 261 21.21 -21.05 31.46
N ASP A 262 22.15 -20.14 31.17
CA ASP A 262 22.01 -18.71 31.46
C ASP A 262 21.28 -17.96 30.38
N ARG A 263 20.19 -17.28 30.78
CA ARG A 263 19.32 -16.49 29.89
C ARG A 263 20.02 -15.32 29.20
N PHE A 264 21.00 -14.69 29.86
CA PHE A 264 21.76 -13.58 29.26
C PHE A 264 22.70 -14.08 28.17
N THR A 265 23.39 -15.16 28.41
CA THR A 265 24.27 -15.81 27.43
C THR A 265 23.46 -16.27 26.21
N ALA A 266 22.30 -16.88 26.43
CA ALA A 266 21.38 -17.28 25.39
C ALA A 266 20.90 -16.06 24.55
N ALA A 267 20.49 -14.96 25.18
CA ALA A 267 20.04 -13.76 24.48
C ALA A 267 21.16 -13.11 23.66
N ARG A 268 22.37 -13.03 24.22
CA ARG A 268 23.53 -12.48 23.50
C ARG A 268 23.91 -13.33 22.30
N ALA A 269 23.84 -14.67 22.45
CA ALA A 269 24.09 -15.60 21.34
C ALA A 269 23.01 -15.48 20.26
N ALA A 270 21.74 -15.40 20.64
CA ALA A 270 20.62 -15.19 19.74
C ALA A 270 20.75 -13.86 18.98
N LEU A 271 21.04 -12.76 19.70
CA LEU A 271 21.20 -11.43 19.10
C LEU A 271 22.33 -11.41 18.07
N ARG A 272 23.51 -11.96 18.43
CA ARG A 272 24.66 -12.03 17.51
C ARG A 272 24.37 -12.81 16.22
N ARG A 273 23.55 -13.87 16.32
CA ARG A 273 23.19 -14.70 15.15
C ARG A 273 22.04 -14.12 14.33
N SER A 274 21.13 -13.36 14.97
CA SER A 274 19.97 -12.76 14.31
C SER A 274 20.25 -11.35 13.77
N TRP A 275 21.20 -10.62 14.33
CA TRP A 275 21.50 -9.24 13.94
C TRP A 275 21.73 -9.08 12.45
N GLY A 276 22.65 -9.86 11.87
CA GLY A 276 23.01 -9.75 10.45
C GLY A 276 21.80 -9.98 9.51
N PRO A 277 21.12 -11.12 9.61
CA PRO A 277 19.94 -11.37 8.80
C PRO A 277 18.81 -10.34 8.97
N ILE A 278 18.47 -9.94 10.21
CA ILE A 278 17.38 -8.97 10.47
C ILE A 278 17.74 -7.58 9.96
N THR A 279 18.98 -7.09 10.17
CA THR A 279 19.40 -5.79 9.65
C THR A 279 19.50 -5.77 8.13
N ALA A 280 19.97 -6.86 7.52
CA ALA A 280 20.00 -6.97 6.05
C ALA A 280 18.58 -6.96 5.46
N SER A 281 17.66 -7.68 6.07
CA SER A 281 16.24 -7.68 5.75
C SER A 281 15.66 -6.27 5.83
N ALA A 282 15.78 -5.62 6.99
CA ALA A 282 15.29 -4.25 7.17
C ALA A 282 15.90 -3.26 6.16
N ALA A 283 17.20 -3.39 5.87
CA ALA A 283 17.87 -2.56 4.86
C ALA A 283 17.31 -2.81 3.46
N THR A 284 17.03 -4.07 3.09
CA THR A 284 16.44 -4.42 1.80
C THR A 284 15.06 -3.80 1.63
N VAL A 285 14.20 -3.92 2.65
CA VAL A 285 12.85 -3.31 2.65
C VAL A 285 12.94 -1.79 2.57
N ALA A 286 13.76 -1.17 3.44
CA ALA A 286 13.91 0.27 3.49
C ALA A 286 14.45 0.84 2.17
N LEU A 287 15.45 0.21 1.55
CA LEU A 287 16.00 0.64 0.26
C LEU A 287 15.02 0.40 -0.89
N GLY A 288 14.25 -0.70 -0.86
CA GLY A 288 13.16 -0.94 -1.81
C GLY A 288 12.08 0.14 -1.73
N LEU A 289 11.69 0.55 -0.54
CA LEU A 289 10.75 1.65 -0.31
C LEU A 289 11.35 3.00 -0.72
N LEU A 290 12.61 3.27 -0.39
CA LEU A 290 13.28 4.51 -0.80
C LEU A 290 13.44 4.64 -2.32
N ALA A 291 13.41 3.54 -3.08
CA ALA A 291 13.36 3.60 -4.54
C ALA A 291 12.10 4.32 -5.06
N LEU A 292 11.02 4.38 -4.26
CA LEU A 292 9.82 5.17 -4.57
C LEU A 292 10.10 6.70 -4.63
N LEU A 293 11.22 7.17 -4.10
CA LEU A 293 11.66 8.56 -4.28
C LEU A 293 11.92 8.93 -5.75
N LEU A 294 12.15 7.94 -6.61
CA LEU A 294 12.33 8.12 -8.05
C LEU A 294 10.99 8.38 -8.76
N SER A 295 9.86 8.14 -8.10
CA SER A 295 8.53 8.40 -8.64
C SER A 295 8.27 9.90 -8.79
N ASP A 296 7.52 10.28 -9.83
CA ASP A 296 7.01 11.64 -10.00
C ASP A 296 5.66 11.84 -9.28
N LEU A 297 4.96 10.75 -8.93
CA LEU A 297 3.75 10.80 -8.10
C LEU A 297 4.11 11.14 -6.65
N THR A 298 3.48 12.18 -6.12
CA THR A 298 3.79 12.69 -4.76
C THR A 298 3.47 11.64 -3.68
N ASN A 299 2.39 10.84 -3.83
CA ASN A 299 2.06 9.75 -2.90
C ASN A 299 3.16 8.71 -2.82
N ASN A 300 3.66 8.24 -3.96
CA ASN A 300 4.75 7.28 -4.01
C ASN A 300 6.01 7.82 -3.32
N ARG A 301 6.36 9.09 -3.62
CA ARG A 301 7.52 9.76 -3.00
C ARG A 301 7.37 9.91 -1.49
N SER A 302 6.16 10.14 -1.00
CA SER A 302 5.90 10.26 0.44
C SER A 302 5.97 8.90 1.13
N LEU A 303 5.43 7.86 0.51
CA LEU A 303 5.43 6.51 1.06
C LEU A 303 6.85 5.94 1.25
N GLY A 304 7.79 6.28 0.36
CA GLY A 304 9.17 5.81 0.44
C GLY A 304 9.84 6.12 1.79
N PRO A 305 10.06 7.39 2.14
CA PRO A 305 10.66 7.78 3.42
C PRO A 305 9.84 7.37 4.64
N VAL A 306 8.51 7.51 4.57
CA VAL A 306 7.59 7.13 5.65
C VAL A 306 7.70 5.65 5.96
N GLY A 307 7.64 4.81 4.93
CA GLY A 307 7.78 3.36 5.10
C GLY A 307 9.18 2.94 5.56
N ALA A 308 10.24 3.52 5.00
CA ALA A 308 11.62 3.23 5.41
C ALA A 308 11.87 3.60 6.89
N LEU A 309 11.31 4.73 7.33
CA LEU A 309 11.37 5.16 8.74
C LEU A 309 10.58 4.19 9.64
N GLY A 310 9.39 3.74 9.20
CA GLY A 310 8.60 2.74 9.89
C GLY A 310 9.36 1.42 10.08
N ILE A 311 10.05 0.94 9.03
CA ILE A 311 10.92 -0.26 9.10
C ILE A 311 12.07 -0.05 10.08
N GLY A 312 12.68 1.14 10.10
CA GLY A 312 13.73 1.50 11.06
C GLY A 312 13.22 1.43 12.51
N CYS A 313 12.01 1.92 12.78
CA CYS A 313 11.36 1.85 14.09
C CYS A 313 11.05 0.39 14.48
N ALA A 314 10.54 -0.42 13.55
CA ALA A 314 10.29 -1.84 13.74
C ALA A 314 11.58 -2.61 14.08
N LEU A 315 12.67 -2.35 13.34
CA LEU A 315 13.99 -2.90 13.60
C LEU A 315 14.48 -2.53 15.01
N LEU A 316 14.40 -1.25 15.36
CA LEU A 316 14.86 -0.73 16.66
C LEU A 316 14.10 -1.39 17.81
N SER A 317 12.78 -1.44 17.75
CA SER A 317 11.94 -2.09 18.77
C SER A 317 12.26 -3.58 18.89
N SER A 318 12.33 -4.30 17.78
CA SER A 318 12.56 -5.75 17.78
C SER A 318 13.96 -6.15 18.25
N LEU A 319 14.97 -5.29 18.09
CA LEU A 319 16.35 -5.57 18.52
C LEU A 319 16.71 -4.99 19.90
N THR A 320 15.85 -4.15 20.49
CA THR A 320 16.13 -3.55 21.81
C THR A 320 15.07 -3.90 22.85
N PHE A 321 13.78 -3.62 22.59
CA PHE A 321 12.70 -3.95 23.51
C PHE A 321 12.53 -5.46 23.69
N LEU A 322 12.39 -6.20 22.60
CA LEU A 322 12.07 -7.62 22.68
C LEU A 322 13.18 -8.44 23.37
N PRO A 323 14.48 -8.29 23.04
CA PRO A 323 15.55 -8.96 23.77
C PRO A 323 15.55 -8.61 25.24
N ALA A 324 15.34 -7.35 25.62
CA ALA A 324 15.27 -6.92 27.01
C ALA A 324 14.13 -7.62 27.77
N ALA A 325 12.93 -7.64 27.20
CA ALA A 325 11.76 -8.31 27.76
C ALA A 325 11.98 -9.83 27.91
N LEU A 326 12.52 -10.48 26.86
CA LEU A 326 12.77 -11.92 26.88
C LEU A 326 13.88 -12.31 27.87
N VAL A 327 14.90 -11.47 28.07
CA VAL A 327 15.93 -11.70 29.11
C VAL A 327 15.31 -11.67 30.50
N LEU A 328 14.42 -10.75 30.80
CA LEU A 328 13.78 -10.65 32.12
C LEU A 328 12.83 -11.84 32.38
N LEU A 329 12.04 -12.24 31.41
CA LEU A 329 11.09 -13.35 31.52
C LEU A 329 11.76 -14.72 31.37
N GLY A 330 12.85 -14.83 30.59
CA GLY A 330 13.56 -16.08 30.34
C GLY A 330 12.65 -17.15 29.75
N ARG A 331 12.70 -18.36 30.33
CA ARG A 331 11.86 -19.50 29.88
C ARG A 331 10.37 -19.31 30.12
N SER A 332 9.98 -18.41 31.05
CA SER A 332 8.58 -18.13 31.36
C SER A 332 7.86 -17.45 30.19
N ALA A 333 8.58 -16.73 29.33
CA ALA A 333 8.03 -16.13 28.11
C ALA A 333 7.33 -17.16 27.20
N TYR A 334 7.72 -18.43 27.27
CA TYR A 334 7.16 -19.54 26.47
C TYR A 334 6.12 -20.37 27.23
N TRP A 335 5.57 -19.89 28.34
CA TRP A 335 4.51 -20.58 29.06
C TRP A 335 3.24 -20.74 28.19
N PRO A 336 2.59 -21.93 28.17
CA PRO A 336 2.81 -23.15 28.95
C PRO A 336 3.91 -24.08 28.41
N THR A 337 4.33 -23.97 27.15
CA THR A 337 5.29 -24.87 26.47
C THR A 337 6.74 -24.41 26.70
N ARG A 338 7.23 -24.53 27.95
CA ARG A 338 8.59 -24.10 28.29
C ARG A 338 9.65 -24.97 27.63
N PRO A 339 10.67 -24.39 26.95
CA PRO A 339 11.76 -25.18 26.34
C PRO A 339 12.59 -25.90 27.42
N ARG A 340 12.76 -27.22 27.27
CA ARG A 340 13.62 -28.05 28.12
C ARG A 340 14.87 -28.46 27.37
N ALA A 341 15.97 -28.67 28.09
CA ALA A 341 17.26 -29.10 27.50
C ALA A 341 17.16 -30.48 26.82
N THR A 342 16.16 -31.29 27.19
CA THR A 342 15.88 -32.65 26.65
C THR A 342 14.88 -32.64 25.50
N ASP A 343 14.25 -31.51 25.18
CA ASP A 343 13.32 -31.43 24.04
C ASP A 343 14.14 -31.49 22.73
N GLY A 344 14.71 -32.65 22.44
CA GLY A 344 15.18 -32.97 21.10
C GLY A 344 13.99 -32.84 20.15
N THR A 345 14.18 -32.05 19.18
CA THR A 345 13.55 -31.72 17.91
C THR A 345 12.36 -32.54 17.36
N ASP A 346 11.64 -33.41 18.11
CA ASP A 346 10.93 -34.51 17.48
C ASP A 346 9.44 -34.34 17.11
N SER A 347 8.71 -33.35 17.58
CA SER A 347 7.26 -33.36 17.31
C SER A 347 6.72 -32.34 16.30
N ALA A 348 7.44 -31.23 16.03
CA ALA A 348 7.02 -30.24 15.04
C ALA A 348 7.63 -30.46 13.65
N HIS A 349 8.54 -31.42 13.51
CA HIS A 349 9.37 -31.60 12.31
C HIS A 349 8.78 -32.60 11.29
N GLY A 350 7.74 -33.33 11.62
CA GLY A 350 7.17 -34.37 10.75
C GLY A 350 6.69 -33.88 9.39
N LEU A 351 6.02 -32.69 9.35
CA LEU A 351 5.56 -32.10 8.10
C LEU A 351 6.76 -31.64 7.25
N TRP A 352 7.68 -30.88 7.85
CA TRP A 352 8.85 -30.35 7.15
C TRP A 352 9.85 -31.42 6.75
N GLN A 353 9.93 -32.52 7.48
CA GLN A 353 10.68 -33.68 7.06
C GLN A 353 10.06 -34.36 5.83
N ARG A 354 8.71 -34.44 5.74
CA ARG A 354 8.02 -34.94 4.54
C ARG A 354 8.27 -34.03 3.34
N VAL A 355 8.12 -32.69 3.51
CA VAL A 355 8.40 -31.72 2.45
C VAL A 355 9.85 -31.81 1.98
N ALA A 356 10.82 -31.83 2.90
CA ALA A 356 12.22 -32.01 2.57
C ALA A 356 12.48 -33.34 1.85
N GLY A 357 11.78 -34.43 2.24
CA GLY A 357 11.85 -35.73 1.59
C GLY A 357 11.32 -35.69 0.15
N VAL A 358 10.23 -34.98 -0.13
CA VAL A 358 9.69 -34.78 -1.49
C VAL A 358 10.70 -34.05 -2.35
N VAL A 359 11.23 -32.92 -1.83
CA VAL A 359 12.25 -32.09 -2.51
C VAL A 359 13.52 -32.88 -2.77
N ASP A 360 13.93 -33.75 -1.85
CA ASP A 360 15.16 -34.54 -2.00
C ASP A 360 15.02 -35.71 -3.00
N ARG A 361 13.83 -36.36 -3.05
CA ARG A 361 13.59 -37.52 -3.93
C ARG A 361 13.43 -37.14 -5.40
N SER A 362 12.72 -36.01 -5.69
CA SER A 362 12.38 -35.62 -7.06
C SER A 362 12.50 -34.11 -7.28
N PRO A 363 13.71 -33.52 -7.13
CA PRO A 363 13.87 -32.08 -7.20
C PRO A 363 13.43 -31.49 -8.54
N ARG A 364 13.73 -32.17 -9.66
CA ARG A 364 13.38 -31.70 -11.02
C ARG A 364 11.87 -31.62 -11.23
N THR A 365 11.15 -32.65 -10.83
CA THR A 365 9.67 -32.67 -10.95
C THR A 365 9.05 -31.58 -10.08
N VAL A 366 9.55 -31.38 -8.85
CA VAL A 366 9.03 -30.38 -7.93
C VAL A 366 9.23 -28.97 -8.46
N TRP A 367 10.47 -28.58 -8.84
CA TRP A 367 10.67 -27.21 -9.31
C TRP A 367 10.00 -26.97 -10.68
N ALA A 368 9.98 -27.96 -11.57
CA ALA A 368 9.34 -27.81 -12.87
C ALA A 368 7.81 -27.67 -12.74
N SER A 369 7.17 -28.48 -11.92
CA SER A 369 5.72 -28.39 -11.70
C SER A 369 5.32 -27.06 -11.03
N CYS A 370 6.08 -26.61 -10.02
CA CYS A 370 5.85 -25.31 -9.40
C CYS A 370 6.04 -24.16 -10.40
N LEU A 371 7.09 -24.22 -11.22
CA LEU A 371 7.36 -23.20 -12.23
C LEU A 371 6.25 -23.15 -13.30
N VAL A 372 5.81 -24.30 -13.80
CA VAL A 372 4.71 -24.40 -14.76
C VAL A 372 3.42 -23.85 -14.17
N ALA A 373 3.09 -24.19 -12.93
CA ALA A 373 1.91 -23.65 -12.25
C ALA A 373 1.98 -22.11 -12.08
N LEU A 374 3.13 -21.58 -11.66
CA LEU A 374 3.34 -20.14 -11.53
C LEU A 374 3.26 -19.42 -12.88
N LEU A 375 3.86 -20.00 -13.94
CA LEU A 375 3.81 -19.42 -15.30
C LEU A 375 2.38 -19.49 -15.88
N ALA A 376 1.62 -20.53 -15.60
CA ALA A 376 0.22 -20.62 -15.99
C ALA A 376 -0.61 -19.51 -15.32
N CYS A 377 -0.40 -19.25 -14.03
CA CYS A 377 -1.01 -18.10 -13.35
C CYS A 377 -0.51 -16.77 -13.94
N ALA A 378 0.78 -16.62 -14.20
CA ALA A 378 1.39 -15.40 -14.75
C ALA A 378 0.88 -15.07 -16.17
N ALA A 379 0.42 -16.06 -16.94
CA ALA A 379 -0.15 -15.85 -18.27
C ALA A 379 -1.39 -14.94 -18.25
N PHE A 380 -2.09 -14.86 -17.12
CA PHE A 380 -3.23 -13.94 -16.94
C PHE A 380 -2.82 -12.53 -16.49
N ALA A 381 -1.56 -12.27 -16.13
CA ALA A 381 -1.13 -10.94 -15.68
C ALA A 381 -1.39 -9.81 -16.71
N PRO A 382 -1.26 -10.01 -18.04
CA PRO A 382 -1.61 -8.98 -19.02
C PRO A 382 -3.09 -8.60 -19.04
N THR A 383 -3.96 -9.44 -18.49
CA THR A 383 -5.42 -9.15 -18.41
C THR A 383 -5.77 -8.19 -17.27
N LEU A 384 -4.80 -7.87 -16.39
CA LEU A 384 -4.98 -6.89 -15.34
C LEU A 384 -5.05 -5.48 -15.95
N ALA A 385 -6.26 -4.94 -16.06
CA ALA A 385 -6.49 -3.61 -16.61
C ALA A 385 -6.09 -2.51 -15.60
N SER A 386 -4.83 -2.09 -15.62
CA SER A 386 -4.33 -0.98 -14.76
C SER A 386 -4.70 0.40 -15.32
N ARG A 387 -5.97 0.56 -15.77
CA ARG A 387 -6.47 1.80 -16.41
C ARG A 387 -7.15 2.77 -15.44
N GLY A 388 -7.10 2.47 -14.16
CA GLY A 388 -7.83 3.17 -13.11
C GLY A 388 -9.18 2.51 -12.82
N VAL A 389 -9.69 2.80 -11.63
CA VAL A 389 -11.02 2.38 -11.17
C VAL A 389 -11.98 3.52 -11.47
N PRO A 390 -13.16 3.29 -12.07
CA PRO A 390 -14.20 4.30 -12.21
C PRO A 390 -14.57 4.90 -10.85
N LEU A 391 -15.12 6.12 -10.84
CA LEU A 391 -15.60 6.75 -9.61
C LEU A 391 -16.63 5.88 -8.89
N SER A 392 -17.50 5.20 -9.65
CA SER A 392 -18.52 4.28 -9.15
C SER A 392 -17.95 3.07 -8.41
N GLU A 393 -16.73 2.66 -8.71
CA GLU A 393 -16.06 1.51 -8.08
C GLU A 393 -14.97 1.92 -7.07
N THR A 394 -14.84 3.21 -6.76
CA THR A 394 -13.81 3.70 -5.81
C THR A 394 -14.04 3.16 -4.40
N PHE A 395 -15.32 3.03 -4.03
CA PHE A 395 -15.74 2.43 -2.77
C PHE A 395 -16.19 0.99 -3.02
N VAL A 396 -15.91 0.10 -2.07
CA VAL A 396 -16.36 -1.30 -2.13
C VAL A 396 -17.85 -1.41 -1.86
N ASP A 397 -18.37 -0.51 -0.99
CA ASP A 397 -19.78 -0.38 -0.65
C ASP A 397 -20.39 0.83 -1.39
N ASP A 398 -21.71 0.87 -1.51
CA ASP A 398 -22.45 1.96 -2.14
C ASP A 398 -22.26 3.28 -1.38
N ALA A 399 -21.42 4.18 -1.91
CA ALA A 399 -21.24 5.51 -1.35
C ALA A 399 -22.34 6.47 -1.85
N PRO A 400 -22.89 7.35 -0.99
CA PRO A 400 -23.95 8.30 -1.40
C PRO A 400 -23.54 9.20 -2.55
N SER A 401 -22.29 9.66 -2.61
CA SER A 401 -21.79 10.52 -3.70
C SER A 401 -21.72 9.78 -5.03
N VAL A 402 -21.47 8.48 -5.02
CA VAL A 402 -21.43 7.63 -6.22
C VAL A 402 -22.85 7.48 -6.79
N THR A 403 -23.81 7.09 -5.94
CA THR A 403 -25.22 6.99 -6.36
C THR A 403 -25.75 8.31 -6.92
N ALA A 404 -25.34 9.43 -6.31
CA ALA A 404 -25.69 10.76 -6.80
C ALA A 404 -25.04 11.08 -8.15
N GLN A 405 -23.77 10.69 -8.34
CA GLN A 405 -23.07 10.88 -9.60
C GLN A 405 -23.70 10.06 -10.73
N ASP A 406 -24.07 8.81 -10.49
CA ASP A 406 -24.77 7.96 -11.46
C ASP A 406 -26.13 8.56 -11.85
N THR A 407 -26.81 9.19 -10.88
CA THR A 407 -28.06 9.89 -11.16
C THR A 407 -27.82 11.13 -12.02
N LEU A 408 -26.74 11.88 -11.73
CA LEU A 408 -26.33 13.03 -12.55
C LEU A 408 -26.00 12.61 -13.98
N ASP A 409 -25.21 11.56 -14.17
CA ASP A 409 -24.73 11.10 -15.47
C ASP A 409 -25.85 10.50 -16.35
N ARG A 410 -26.93 10.01 -15.74
CA ARG A 410 -28.13 9.54 -16.47
C ARG A 410 -28.96 10.66 -17.07
N HIS A 411 -28.98 11.83 -16.47
CA HIS A 411 -29.87 12.94 -16.86
C HIS A 411 -29.16 14.11 -17.52
N PHE A 412 -27.86 14.25 -17.27
CA PHE A 412 -27.03 15.33 -17.81
C PHE A 412 -25.87 14.77 -18.62
N PRO A 413 -25.27 15.54 -19.56
CA PRO A 413 -24.10 15.11 -20.31
C PRO A 413 -22.99 14.63 -19.36
N GLY A 414 -22.41 13.46 -19.61
CA GLY A 414 -21.51 12.76 -18.69
C GLY A 414 -20.22 13.52 -18.28
N GLY A 415 -19.86 14.61 -18.99
CA GLY A 415 -18.80 15.54 -18.58
C GLY A 415 -19.28 16.75 -17.76
N SER A 416 -20.60 16.82 -17.49
CA SER A 416 -21.19 17.91 -16.69
C SER A 416 -20.73 17.80 -15.24
N GLY A 417 -20.22 18.89 -14.70
CA GLY A 417 -19.68 18.91 -13.32
C GLY A 417 -18.17 18.70 -13.20
N ASN A 418 -17.53 18.08 -14.20
CA ASN A 418 -16.08 17.86 -14.24
C ASN A 418 -15.47 18.33 -15.59
N PRO A 419 -15.60 19.60 -16.01
CA PRO A 419 -15.07 20.06 -17.28
C PRO A 419 -13.54 19.98 -17.30
N ALA A 420 -12.99 19.75 -18.50
CA ALA A 420 -11.59 20.00 -18.74
C ALA A 420 -11.33 21.52 -18.73
N VAL A 421 -10.23 21.93 -18.14
CA VAL A 421 -9.85 23.34 -18.01
C VAL A 421 -8.72 23.64 -18.98
N VAL A 422 -8.93 24.63 -19.85
CA VAL A 422 -7.89 25.10 -20.76
C VAL A 422 -7.49 26.52 -20.35
N ILE A 423 -6.18 26.74 -20.15
CA ILE A 423 -5.62 28.05 -19.90
C ILE A 423 -4.69 28.41 -21.07
N ALA A 424 -4.91 29.57 -21.68
CA ALA A 424 -4.16 30.02 -22.82
C ALA A 424 -3.95 31.53 -22.79
N ASP A 425 -3.06 32.04 -23.65
CA ASP A 425 -2.88 33.48 -23.80
C ASP A 425 -4.19 34.14 -24.25
N ALA A 426 -4.60 35.19 -23.51
CA ALA A 426 -5.91 35.85 -23.70
C ALA A 426 -6.15 36.30 -25.15
N ALA A 427 -5.10 36.83 -25.82
CA ALA A 427 -5.18 37.26 -27.22
C ALA A 427 -5.45 36.10 -28.21
N ARG A 428 -5.17 34.86 -27.83
CA ARG A 428 -5.34 33.67 -28.67
C ARG A 428 -6.55 32.82 -28.27
N LEU A 429 -7.23 33.16 -27.17
CA LEU A 429 -8.37 32.42 -26.63
C LEU A 429 -9.44 32.11 -27.67
N PRO A 430 -9.89 33.02 -28.57
CA PRO A 430 -10.90 32.69 -29.58
C PRO A 430 -10.48 31.56 -30.52
N ARG A 431 -9.20 31.49 -30.92
CA ARG A 431 -8.67 30.40 -31.76
C ARG A 431 -8.56 29.11 -30.98
N VAL A 432 -8.18 29.14 -29.71
CA VAL A 432 -8.12 28.00 -28.82
C VAL A 432 -9.50 27.42 -28.61
N LEU A 433 -10.52 28.25 -28.38
CA LEU A 433 -11.92 27.81 -28.26
C LEU A 433 -12.43 27.17 -29.54
N ALA A 434 -12.11 27.75 -30.72
CA ALA A 434 -12.45 27.16 -32.01
C ALA A 434 -11.80 25.78 -32.18
N ALA A 435 -10.49 25.63 -31.90
CA ALA A 435 -9.78 24.36 -31.95
C ALA A 435 -10.39 23.33 -30.98
N ALA A 436 -10.71 23.75 -29.74
CA ALA A 436 -11.33 22.88 -28.74
C ALA A 436 -12.71 22.37 -29.20
N ARG A 437 -13.56 23.25 -29.75
CA ARG A 437 -14.92 22.87 -30.25
C ARG A 437 -14.88 21.88 -31.42
N HIS A 438 -13.85 21.96 -32.26
CA HIS A 438 -13.66 21.06 -33.40
C HIS A 438 -12.99 19.72 -33.00
N THR A 439 -12.55 19.59 -31.74
CA THR A 439 -11.95 18.36 -31.25
C THR A 439 -13.02 17.30 -31.03
N GLU A 440 -12.87 16.14 -31.66
CA GLU A 440 -13.77 15.01 -31.48
C GLU A 440 -13.86 14.60 -30.01
N GLY A 441 -15.11 14.40 -29.52
CA GLY A 441 -15.39 14.07 -28.11
C GLY A 441 -15.66 15.28 -27.21
N VAL A 442 -15.51 16.52 -27.73
CA VAL A 442 -15.89 17.75 -27.03
C VAL A 442 -17.38 18.05 -27.30
N ALA A 443 -18.15 18.27 -26.24
CA ALA A 443 -19.53 18.69 -26.30
C ALA A 443 -19.66 20.21 -26.44
N SER A 444 -18.93 20.96 -25.61
CA SER A 444 -18.92 22.42 -25.63
C SER A 444 -17.60 22.99 -25.11
N ALA A 445 -17.25 24.19 -25.53
CA ALA A 445 -16.14 24.95 -25.00
C ALA A 445 -16.53 26.43 -24.86
N ALA A 446 -16.37 26.98 -23.67
CA ALA A 446 -16.73 28.35 -23.33
C ALA A 446 -15.66 29.04 -22.51
N ALA A 447 -15.45 30.36 -22.77
CA ALA A 447 -14.60 31.17 -21.94
C ALA A 447 -15.26 31.38 -20.57
N VAL A 448 -14.47 31.34 -19.52
CA VAL A 448 -14.92 31.70 -18.17
C VAL A 448 -14.91 33.19 -18.04
N SER A 449 -16.06 33.78 -17.66
CA SER A 449 -16.20 35.22 -17.44
C SER A 449 -16.32 35.56 -15.95
N ALA A 450 -15.95 36.77 -15.56
CA ALA A 450 -16.09 37.25 -14.19
C ALA A 450 -17.56 37.29 -13.72
N SER A 451 -18.50 37.44 -14.65
CA SER A 451 -19.95 37.50 -14.37
C SER A 451 -20.60 36.11 -14.37
N GLY A 452 -19.88 35.04 -14.78
CA GLY A 452 -20.42 33.70 -14.97
C GLY A 452 -21.43 33.60 -16.13
N ARG A 453 -21.65 34.64 -16.94
CA ARG A 453 -22.58 34.64 -18.08
C ARG A 453 -21.88 34.16 -19.33
N PRO A 454 -22.49 33.24 -20.11
CA PRO A 454 -21.97 32.85 -21.43
C PRO A 454 -21.87 34.07 -22.37
N GLY A 455 -20.74 34.22 -23.08
CA GLY A 455 -20.53 35.32 -24.03
C GLY A 455 -20.09 36.67 -23.42
N ALA A 456 -19.97 36.78 -22.09
CA ALA A 456 -19.40 37.95 -21.45
C ALA A 456 -17.86 37.97 -21.63
N GLU A 457 -17.24 39.11 -21.35
CA GLU A 457 -15.80 39.30 -21.47
C GLU A 457 -15.01 38.25 -20.67
N PRO A 458 -14.02 37.56 -21.29
CA PRO A 458 -13.25 36.54 -20.61
C PRO A 458 -12.52 37.08 -19.39
N LEU A 459 -12.48 36.28 -18.33
CA LEU A 459 -11.65 36.54 -17.15
C LEU A 459 -10.18 36.41 -17.53
N VAL A 460 -9.41 37.49 -17.41
CA VAL A 460 -7.98 37.54 -17.73
C VAL A 460 -7.17 37.77 -16.46
N ALA A 461 -6.14 36.98 -16.26
CA ALA A 461 -5.16 37.13 -15.18
C ALA A 461 -3.74 36.96 -15.74
N GLY A 462 -2.87 37.95 -15.55
CA GLY A 462 -1.49 37.88 -16.04
C GLY A 462 -1.37 37.66 -17.55
N GLY A 463 -2.29 38.20 -18.35
CA GLY A 463 -2.31 37.98 -19.82
C GLY A 463 -2.86 36.61 -20.26
N ARG A 464 -3.29 35.76 -19.33
CA ARG A 464 -3.86 34.44 -19.59
C ARG A 464 -5.38 34.45 -19.40
N ALA A 465 -6.10 33.62 -20.14
CA ALA A 465 -7.53 33.40 -19.99
C ALA A 465 -7.87 31.94 -19.81
N ARG A 466 -8.96 31.70 -19.10
CA ARG A 466 -9.47 30.35 -18.80
C ARG A 466 -10.70 30.03 -19.67
N ALA A 467 -10.74 28.80 -20.15
CA ALA A 467 -11.91 28.18 -20.78
C ALA A 467 -12.24 26.85 -20.11
N ASP A 468 -13.54 26.58 -19.97
CA ASP A 468 -14.05 25.30 -19.55
C ASP A 468 -14.56 24.53 -20.77
N VAL A 469 -14.14 23.26 -20.89
CA VAL A 469 -14.44 22.37 -22.01
C VAL A 469 -15.16 21.15 -21.46
N THR A 470 -16.45 21.03 -21.81
CA THR A 470 -17.29 19.89 -21.44
C THR A 470 -17.07 18.76 -22.43
N LEU A 471 -16.76 17.58 -21.94
CA LEU A 471 -16.61 16.38 -22.75
C LEU A 471 -17.98 15.70 -22.95
N ARG A 472 -18.12 14.92 -24.02
CA ARG A 472 -19.35 14.16 -24.29
C ARG A 472 -19.47 12.92 -23.40
N SER A 473 -18.34 12.24 -23.20
CA SER A 473 -18.25 11.03 -22.38
C SER A 473 -18.06 11.36 -20.92
N ALA A 474 -18.40 10.42 -20.04
CA ALA A 474 -18.17 10.54 -18.61
C ALA A 474 -16.70 10.86 -18.32
N ALA A 475 -16.44 11.73 -17.35
CA ALA A 475 -15.12 12.31 -17.11
C ALA A 475 -14.04 11.27 -16.72
N ASP A 476 -14.45 10.10 -16.24
CA ASP A 476 -13.59 8.98 -15.83
C ASP A 476 -13.46 7.88 -16.90
N SER A 477 -14.16 8.00 -18.03
CA SER A 477 -14.13 7.01 -19.11
C SER A 477 -12.84 7.02 -19.93
N ASP A 478 -12.56 5.91 -20.63
CA ASP A 478 -11.44 5.79 -21.56
C ASP A 478 -11.56 6.80 -22.70
N ASP A 479 -12.78 6.96 -23.24
CA ASP A 479 -13.09 7.90 -24.32
C ASP A 479 -12.81 9.36 -23.94
N ALA A 480 -13.11 9.73 -22.67
CA ALA A 480 -12.80 11.05 -22.17
C ALA A 480 -11.28 11.28 -22.08
N ARG A 481 -10.53 10.27 -21.68
CA ARG A 481 -9.05 10.33 -21.65
C ARG A 481 -8.45 10.50 -23.04
N ASP A 482 -8.96 9.76 -24.02
CA ASP A 482 -8.52 9.88 -25.41
C ASP A 482 -8.89 11.26 -25.97
N THR A 483 -10.04 11.79 -25.57
CA THR A 483 -10.45 13.16 -25.91
C THR A 483 -9.50 14.20 -25.32
N ILE A 484 -9.01 14.02 -24.06
CA ILE A 484 -7.99 14.90 -23.50
C ILE A 484 -6.69 14.88 -24.29
N ALA A 485 -6.26 13.72 -24.76
CA ALA A 485 -5.06 13.61 -25.58
C ALA A 485 -5.22 14.36 -26.91
N ARG A 486 -6.38 14.19 -27.58
CA ARG A 486 -6.73 14.94 -28.81
C ARG A 486 -6.83 16.44 -28.54
N LEU A 487 -7.51 16.84 -27.46
CA LEU A 487 -7.68 18.25 -27.08
C LEU A 487 -6.31 18.93 -26.85
N ARG A 488 -5.41 18.30 -26.12
CA ARG A 488 -4.03 18.80 -25.93
C ARG A 488 -3.31 19.01 -27.25
N SER A 489 -3.42 18.06 -28.16
CA SER A 489 -2.84 18.17 -29.50
C SER A 489 -3.42 19.36 -30.29
N SER A 490 -4.77 19.49 -30.30
CA SER A 490 -5.48 20.53 -31.02
C SER A 490 -5.17 21.93 -30.51
N VAL A 491 -5.18 22.14 -29.18
CA VAL A 491 -4.93 23.47 -28.60
C VAL A 491 -3.45 23.88 -28.65
N ARG A 492 -2.52 22.92 -28.58
CA ARG A 492 -1.08 23.18 -28.76
C ARG A 492 -0.70 23.55 -30.19
N ALA A 493 -1.48 23.08 -31.18
CA ALA A 493 -1.30 23.44 -32.59
C ALA A 493 -1.63 24.90 -32.88
N VAL A 494 -2.27 25.64 -31.96
CA VAL A 494 -2.57 27.08 -32.11
C VAL A 494 -1.31 27.90 -31.83
N PRO A 495 -0.71 28.55 -32.85
CA PRO A 495 0.54 29.27 -32.67
C PRO A 495 0.45 30.41 -31.65
N GLY A 496 1.39 30.49 -30.72
CA GLY A 496 1.49 31.54 -29.72
C GLY A 496 0.37 31.54 -28.66
N ALA A 497 -0.36 30.39 -28.51
CA ALA A 497 -1.40 30.27 -27.50
C ALA A 497 -0.86 29.81 -26.16
N HIS A 498 0.29 29.17 -26.10
CA HIS A 498 0.87 28.53 -24.91
C HIS A 498 -0.19 27.77 -24.07
N ALA A 499 -1.13 27.15 -24.76
CA ALA A 499 -2.29 26.51 -24.15
C ALA A 499 -1.89 25.29 -23.33
N VAL A 500 -2.46 25.16 -22.14
CA VAL A 500 -2.32 24.02 -21.25
C VAL A 500 -3.68 23.49 -20.84
N VAL A 501 -3.81 22.14 -20.72
CA VAL A 501 -5.06 21.45 -20.44
C VAL A 501 -4.97 20.72 -19.11
N GLY A 502 -5.91 21.03 -18.22
CA GLY A 502 -6.08 20.43 -16.90
C GLY A 502 -7.53 19.97 -16.68
N GLY A 503 -7.95 19.91 -15.42
CA GLY A 503 -9.24 19.38 -15.00
C GLY A 503 -9.16 17.89 -14.65
N TYR A 504 -10.23 17.35 -14.09
CA TYR A 504 -10.27 16.00 -13.51
C TYR A 504 -9.80 14.91 -14.49
N THR A 505 -10.36 14.86 -15.69
CA THR A 505 -9.98 13.84 -16.70
C THR A 505 -8.50 13.95 -17.11
N ALA A 506 -7.98 15.20 -17.23
CA ALA A 506 -6.57 15.43 -17.54
C ALA A 506 -5.64 14.99 -16.41
N GLN A 507 -6.05 15.20 -15.14
CA GLN A 507 -5.33 14.71 -13.97
C GLN A 507 -5.24 13.18 -13.96
N ARG A 508 -6.35 12.49 -14.22
CA ARG A 508 -6.35 11.01 -14.36
C ARG A 508 -5.45 10.53 -15.48
N TYR A 509 -5.50 11.18 -16.65
CA TYR A 509 -4.62 10.87 -17.78
C TYR A 509 -3.14 11.00 -17.41
N ASP A 510 -2.78 12.09 -16.75
CA ASP A 510 -1.39 12.35 -16.34
C ASP A 510 -0.93 11.37 -15.25
N THR A 511 -1.79 11.05 -14.30
CA THR A 511 -1.51 10.06 -13.24
C THR A 511 -1.26 8.67 -13.82
N LEU A 512 -2.08 8.23 -14.78
CA LEU A 512 -1.92 6.94 -15.47
C LEU A 512 -0.57 6.86 -16.19
N ARG A 513 -0.24 7.86 -17.02
CA ARG A 513 1.04 7.90 -17.74
C ARG A 513 2.24 7.92 -16.81
N THR A 514 2.12 8.66 -15.73
CA THR A 514 3.19 8.73 -14.72
C THR A 514 3.35 7.40 -14.00
N ALA A 515 2.26 6.73 -13.62
CA ALA A 515 2.32 5.42 -12.98
C ALA A 515 2.96 4.34 -13.89
N GLU A 516 2.68 4.38 -15.20
CA GLU A 516 3.32 3.49 -16.18
C GLU A 516 4.83 3.74 -16.28
N ARG A 517 5.23 5.01 -16.37
CA ARG A 517 6.65 5.40 -16.39
C ARG A 517 7.35 5.00 -15.09
N ASP A 518 6.74 5.30 -13.95
CA ASP A 518 7.30 4.96 -12.64
C ASP A 518 7.50 3.45 -12.50
N ARG A 519 6.54 2.65 -12.95
CA ARG A 519 6.64 1.18 -12.93
C ARG A 519 7.81 0.69 -13.78
N THR A 520 7.99 1.24 -14.98
CA THR A 520 9.11 0.84 -15.88
C THR A 520 10.47 1.25 -15.36
N LEU A 521 10.55 2.30 -14.54
CA LEU A 521 11.79 2.79 -13.94
C LEU A 521 12.08 2.10 -12.59
N ILE A 522 11.10 2.07 -11.68
CA ILE A 522 11.31 1.68 -10.28
C ILE A 522 11.47 0.16 -10.15
N VAL A 523 10.71 -0.63 -10.91
CA VAL A 523 10.79 -2.10 -10.83
C VAL A 523 12.20 -2.62 -11.10
N PRO A 524 12.89 -2.25 -12.21
CA PRO A 524 14.27 -2.68 -12.43
C PRO A 524 15.25 -2.18 -11.36
N VAL A 525 15.08 -0.95 -10.88
CA VAL A 525 15.95 -0.39 -9.82
C VAL A 525 15.83 -1.19 -8.53
N VAL A 526 14.62 -1.50 -8.10
CA VAL A 526 14.38 -2.31 -6.89
C VAL A 526 14.98 -3.71 -7.06
N LEU A 527 14.77 -4.37 -8.20
CA LEU A 527 15.36 -5.68 -8.47
C LEU A 527 16.91 -5.63 -8.46
N ALA A 528 17.51 -4.58 -9.03
CA ALA A 528 18.96 -4.38 -9.01
C ALA A 528 19.51 -4.17 -7.59
N VAL A 529 18.84 -3.35 -6.77
CA VAL A 529 19.22 -3.13 -5.37
C VAL A 529 19.17 -4.44 -4.59
N ILE A 530 18.11 -5.21 -4.73
CA ILE A 530 17.95 -6.50 -4.08
C ILE A 530 19.01 -7.50 -4.55
N LEU A 531 19.29 -7.56 -5.84
CA LEU A 531 20.32 -8.43 -6.41
C LEU A 531 21.69 -8.13 -5.78
N VAL A 532 22.05 -6.86 -5.64
CA VAL A 532 23.32 -6.44 -5.04
C VAL A 532 23.41 -6.84 -3.58
N ILE A 533 22.33 -6.60 -2.80
CA ILE A 533 22.28 -6.95 -1.37
C ILE A 533 22.41 -8.47 -1.18
N LEU A 534 21.63 -9.24 -1.95
CA LEU A 534 21.68 -10.70 -1.91
C LEU A 534 23.04 -11.25 -2.33
N ALA A 535 23.66 -10.67 -3.36
CA ALA A 535 25.00 -11.08 -3.81
C ALA A 535 26.05 -10.87 -2.72
N GLY A 536 26.04 -9.73 -2.04
CA GLY A 536 26.91 -9.45 -0.90
C GLY A 536 26.71 -10.38 0.27
N LEU A 537 25.44 -10.63 0.64
CA LEU A 537 25.09 -11.46 1.79
C LEU A 537 25.38 -12.94 1.56
N LEU A 538 24.97 -13.49 0.43
CA LEU A 538 25.12 -14.92 0.10
C LEU A 538 26.53 -15.23 -0.42
N ARG A 539 27.32 -14.20 -0.79
CA ARG A 539 28.65 -14.35 -1.40
C ARG A 539 28.62 -15.31 -2.60
N SER A 540 27.61 -15.14 -3.41
CA SER A 540 27.34 -15.87 -4.66
C SER A 540 26.72 -14.92 -5.67
N LEU A 541 26.86 -15.18 -6.96
CA LEU A 541 26.19 -14.42 -8.04
C LEU A 541 25.00 -15.19 -8.60
N LEU A 542 25.13 -16.51 -8.78
CA LEU A 542 24.06 -17.30 -9.40
C LEU A 542 22.83 -17.42 -8.49
N MET A 543 23.04 -17.63 -7.18
CA MET A 543 21.94 -17.79 -6.23
C MET A 543 21.04 -16.54 -6.15
N PRO A 544 21.56 -15.31 -6.01
CA PRO A 544 20.75 -14.09 -6.05
C PRO A 544 19.95 -13.94 -7.35
N VAL A 545 20.55 -14.24 -8.50
CA VAL A 545 19.83 -14.16 -9.78
C VAL A 545 18.65 -15.13 -9.81
N LEU A 546 18.83 -16.37 -9.34
CA LEU A 546 17.75 -17.34 -9.24
C LEU A 546 16.65 -16.86 -8.28
N LEU A 547 17.01 -16.31 -7.12
CA LEU A 547 16.04 -15.79 -6.16
C LEU A 547 15.26 -14.60 -6.73
N VAL A 548 15.92 -13.66 -7.39
CA VAL A 548 15.25 -12.53 -8.02
C VAL A 548 14.31 -13.00 -9.14
N ALA A 549 14.75 -13.99 -9.95
CA ALA A 549 13.90 -14.58 -10.99
C ALA A 549 12.65 -15.25 -10.39
N THR A 550 12.80 -16.03 -9.31
CA THR A 550 11.64 -16.66 -8.66
C THR A 550 10.67 -15.65 -8.05
N VAL A 551 11.18 -14.55 -7.48
CA VAL A 551 10.36 -13.45 -6.97
C VAL A 551 9.62 -12.72 -8.10
N ALA A 552 10.27 -12.49 -9.24
CA ALA A 552 9.62 -11.89 -10.40
C ALA A 552 8.48 -12.78 -10.96
N VAL A 553 8.72 -14.09 -11.06
CA VAL A 553 7.69 -15.04 -11.49
C VAL A 553 6.54 -15.12 -10.49
N ASN A 554 6.83 -15.12 -9.18
CA ASN A 554 5.82 -15.06 -8.13
C ASN A 554 4.96 -13.80 -8.24
N PHE A 555 5.57 -12.65 -8.46
CA PHE A 555 4.85 -11.39 -8.65
C PHE A 555 3.92 -11.44 -9.87
N LEU A 556 4.42 -11.92 -11.02
CA LEU A 556 3.61 -12.06 -12.22
C LEU A 556 2.46 -13.05 -12.02
N ALA A 557 2.71 -14.18 -11.35
CA ALA A 557 1.67 -15.16 -11.00
C ALA A 557 0.62 -14.54 -10.08
N THR A 558 1.05 -13.75 -9.09
CA THR A 558 0.16 -13.01 -8.18
C THR A 558 -0.71 -12.02 -8.95
N LEU A 559 -0.15 -11.23 -9.86
CA LEU A 559 -0.91 -10.31 -10.70
C LEU A 559 -1.92 -11.04 -11.58
N GLY A 560 -1.54 -12.19 -12.14
CA GLY A 560 -2.46 -12.98 -12.98
C GLY A 560 -3.65 -13.52 -12.21
N VAL A 561 -3.43 -14.07 -11.00
CA VAL A 561 -4.54 -14.49 -10.13
C VAL A 561 -5.36 -13.29 -9.67
N SER A 562 -4.72 -12.17 -9.35
CA SER A 562 -5.41 -10.94 -8.96
C SER A 562 -6.33 -10.42 -10.07
N ALA A 563 -5.89 -10.49 -11.34
CA ALA A 563 -6.72 -10.09 -12.48
C ALA A 563 -8.03 -10.90 -12.55
N LEU A 564 -7.94 -12.22 -12.31
CA LEU A 564 -9.11 -13.10 -12.30
C LEU A 564 -10.03 -12.80 -11.10
N VAL A 565 -9.45 -12.64 -9.90
CA VAL A 565 -10.21 -12.40 -8.66
C VAL A 565 -10.87 -11.02 -8.70
N PHE A 566 -10.16 -9.98 -9.12
CA PHE A 566 -10.72 -8.63 -9.19
C PHE A 566 -11.91 -8.57 -10.14
N ARG A 567 -11.81 -9.22 -11.29
CA ARG A 567 -12.89 -9.21 -12.29
C ARG A 567 -14.06 -10.11 -11.91
N HIS A 568 -13.82 -11.32 -11.40
CA HIS A 568 -14.87 -12.34 -11.26
C HIS A 568 -15.39 -12.51 -9.82
N VAL A 569 -14.62 -12.08 -8.80
CA VAL A 569 -15.01 -12.19 -7.39
C VAL A 569 -15.41 -10.85 -6.83
N PHE A 570 -14.58 -9.81 -7.05
CA PHE A 570 -14.86 -8.46 -6.51
C PHE A 570 -15.67 -7.59 -7.49
N GLY A 571 -15.78 -7.97 -8.77
CA GLY A 571 -16.55 -7.23 -9.77
C GLY A 571 -15.88 -5.93 -10.24
N PHE A 572 -14.60 -5.69 -9.95
CA PHE A 572 -13.91 -4.48 -10.38
C PHE A 572 -13.65 -4.50 -11.89
N SER A 573 -13.98 -3.40 -12.57
CA SER A 573 -13.71 -3.21 -14.00
C SER A 573 -12.25 -2.90 -14.30
N GLY A 574 -11.50 -2.39 -13.31
CA GLY A 574 -10.10 -2.01 -13.46
C GLY A 574 -9.33 -2.06 -12.14
N THR A 575 -8.05 -1.72 -12.23
CA THR A 575 -7.14 -1.64 -11.09
C THR A 575 -6.54 -0.24 -11.03
N ASP A 576 -6.40 0.31 -9.81
CA ASP A 576 -5.73 1.59 -9.62
C ASP A 576 -4.31 1.55 -10.19
N PRO A 577 -3.86 2.59 -10.91
CA PRO A 577 -2.56 2.60 -11.59
C PRO A 577 -1.35 2.39 -10.67
N SER A 578 -1.46 2.77 -9.40
CA SER A 578 -0.39 2.66 -8.40
C SER A 578 -0.32 1.26 -7.77
N VAL A 579 -1.41 0.50 -7.78
CA VAL A 579 -1.53 -0.80 -7.11
C VAL A 579 -0.49 -1.82 -7.58
N PRO A 580 -0.22 -2.01 -8.89
CA PRO A 580 0.81 -2.95 -9.31
C PRO A 580 2.21 -2.59 -8.81
N LEU A 581 2.54 -1.29 -8.74
CA LEU A 581 3.83 -0.84 -8.21
C LEU A 581 3.93 -1.07 -6.69
N TYR A 582 2.89 -0.74 -5.93
CA TYR A 582 2.84 -1.00 -4.49
C TYR A 582 2.89 -2.48 -4.18
N GLY A 583 2.06 -3.27 -4.87
CA GLY A 583 2.08 -4.73 -4.75
C GLY A 583 3.46 -5.31 -5.03
N PHE A 584 4.16 -4.82 -6.07
CA PHE A 584 5.52 -5.21 -6.38
C PHE A 584 6.50 -4.86 -5.24
N VAL A 585 6.51 -3.60 -4.81
CA VAL A 585 7.46 -3.14 -3.79
C VAL A 585 7.25 -3.88 -2.47
N PHE A 586 6.00 -4.06 -2.02
CA PHE A 586 5.71 -4.78 -0.79
C PHE A 586 6.00 -6.27 -0.90
N LEU A 587 5.55 -6.92 -1.98
CA LEU A 587 5.76 -8.36 -2.15
C LEU A 587 7.24 -8.70 -2.28
N VAL A 588 7.99 -7.89 -3.04
CA VAL A 588 9.41 -8.13 -3.27
C VAL A 588 10.23 -7.74 -2.05
N ALA A 589 9.97 -6.57 -1.45
CA ALA A 589 10.70 -6.10 -0.29
C ALA A 589 10.53 -7.05 0.91
N LEU A 590 9.28 -7.40 1.26
CA LEU A 590 8.97 -8.31 2.36
C LEU A 590 9.22 -9.79 2.00
N GLY A 591 9.14 -10.12 0.71
CA GLY A 591 9.39 -11.45 0.22
C GLY A 591 10.86 -11.88 0.26
N VAL A 592 11.78 -11.00 -0.03
CA VAL A 592 13.22 -11.29 -0.08
C VAL A 592 13.78 -11.62 1.30
N ASP A 593 13.24 -11.05 2.35
CA ASP A 593 13.68 -11.22 3.74
C ASP A 593 13.78 -12.69 4.17
N TYR A 594 12.75 -13.43 3.88
CA TYR A 594 12.73 -14.86 4.23
C TYR A 594 13.64 -15.71 3.32
N ASN A 595 13.85 -15.28 2.08
CA ASN A 595 14.84 -15.91 1.20
C ASN A 595 16.25 -15.73 1.78
N ILE A 596 16.55 -14.55 2.34
CA ILE A 596 17.78 -14.28 3.07
C ILE A 596 17.93 -15.25 4.24
N PHE A 597 16.88 -15.42 5.04
CA PHE A 597 16.90 -16.27 6.22
C PHE A 597 17.08 -17.75 5.88
N LEU A 598 16.28 -18.26 4.92
CA LEU A 598 16.38 -19.64 4.45
C LEU A 598 17.76 -19.95 3.87
N MET A 599 18.23 -19.10 2.93
CA MET A 599 19.49 -19.33 2.23
C MET A 599 20.72 -19.13 3.12
N SER A 600 20.66 -18.23 4.09
CA SER A 600 21.72 -18.09 5.10
C SER A 600 21.83 -19.36 5.93
N ARG A 601 20.70 -19.98 6.33
CA ARG A 601 20.70 -21.24 7.06
C ARG A 601 21.15 -22.42 6.20
N VAL A 602 20.64 -22.52 4.98
CA VAL A 602 21.11 -23.52 4.00
C VAL A 602 22.61 -23.41 3.80
N ARG A 603 23.16 -22.20 3.68
CA ARG A 603 24.60 -21.98 3.54
C ARG A 603 25.38 -22.45 4.79
N GLU A 604 24.91 -22.11 6.00
CA GLU A 604 25.53 -22.55 7.26
C GLU A 604 25.59 -24.08 7.35
N GLU A 605 24.47 -24.76 7.08
CA GLU A 605 24.38 -26.21 7.10
C GLU A 605 25.19 -26.86 5.97
N SER A 606 25.21 -26.23 4.79
CA SER A 606 25.98 -26.74 3.63
C SER A 606 27.50 -26.67 3.85
N LEU A 607 27.98 -25.69 4.63
CA LEU A 607 29.38 -25.61 5.02
C LEU A 607 29.83 -26.78 5.90
N ARG A 608 28.89 -27.38 6.66
CA ARG A 608 29.16 -28.48 7.60
C ARG A 608 28.90 -29.88 7.00
N HIS A 609 27.84 -30.00 6.18
CA HIS A 609 27.31 -31.30 5.78
C HIS A 609 27.20 -31.50 4.25
N GLY A 610 27.67 -30.52 3.44
CA GLY A 610 27.49 -30.52 2.00
C GLY A 610 26.13 -29.96 1.56
N VAL A 611 26.01 -29.57 0.27
CA VAL A 611 24.83 -28.83 -0.22
C VAL A 611 23.55 -29.63 -0.13
N ARG A 612 23.60 -30.94 -0.46
CA ARG A 612 22.40 -31.82 -0.42
C ARG A 612 21.77 -31.88 0.95
N GLN A 613 22.55 -32.21 1.97
CA GLN A 613 22.06 -32.31 3.36
C GLN A 613 21.78 -30.91 3.94
N GLY A 614 22.53 -29.90 3.50
CA GLY A 614 22.35 -28.52 3.92
C GLY A 614 20.99 -27.95 3.55
N VAL A 615 20.49 -28.22 2.34
CA VAL A 615 19.14 -27.85 1.91
C VAL A 615 18.07 -28.52 2.75
N ALA A 616 18.14 -29.83 2.92
CA ALA A 616 17.14 -30.58 3.70
C ALA A 616 17.10 -30.12 5.17
N ARG A 617 18.26 -29.99 5.82
CA ARG A 617 18.35 -29.53 7.22
C ARG A 617 17.94 -28.07 7.36
N GLY A 618 18.34 -27.22 6.42
CA GLY A 618 17.92 -25.81 6.37
C GLY A 618 16.41 -25.68 6.31
N LEU A 619 15.77 -26.43 5.40
CA LEU A 619 14.31 -26.41 5.24
C LEU A 619 13.58 -26.91 6.49
N VAL A 620 14.02 -28.06 7.07
CA VAL A 620 13.41 -28.59 8.28
C VAL A 620 13.54 -27.63 9.46
N SER A 621 14.68 -26.97 9.62
CA SER A 621 14.93 -26.08 10.77
C SER A 621 14.23 -24.73 10.66
N THR A 622 13.95 -24.24 9.45
CA THR A 622 13.41 -22.88 9.24
C THR A 622 11.98 -22.88 8.71
N GLY A 623 11.51 -23.96 8.10
CA GLY A 623 10.23 -24.01 7.41
C GLY A 623 9.04 -23.59 8.28
N GLY A 624 8.97 -24.10 9.51
CA GLY A 624 7.88 -23.76 10.44
C GLY A 624 7.84 -22.25 10.81
N VAL A 625 9.02 -21.65 11.06
CA VAL A 625 9.12 -20.24 11.41
C VAL A 625 8.75 -19.36 10.20
N ILE A 626 9.29 -19.68 9.03
CA ILE A 626 9.04 -18.95 7.79
C ILE A 626 7.55 -19.00 7.42
N THR A 627 6.92 -20.19 7.51
CA THR A 627 5.48 -20.31 7.18
C THR A 627 4.62 -19.53 8.17
N ALA A 628 4.92 -19.61 9.45
CA ALA A 628 4.22 -18.86 10.46
C ALA A 628 4.30 -17.36 10.21
N ALA A 629 5.49 -16.87 9.93
CA ALA A 629 5.73 -15.46 9.65
C ALA A 629 5.02 -15.00 8.35
N GLY A 630 5.07 -15.81 7.28
CA GLY A 630 4.35 -15.51 6.04
C GLY A 630 2.83 -15.45 6.24
N VAL A 631 2.25 -16.35 7.06
CA VAL A 631 0.81 -16.31 7.39
C VAL A 631 0.46 -15.07 8.22
N VAL A 632 1.29 -14.70 9.19
CA VAL A 632 1.10 -13.46 9.97
C VAL A 632 1.13 -12.24 9.06
N LEU A 633 2.15 -12.14 8.19
CA LEU A 633 2.29 -11.03 7.27
C LEU A 633 1.12 -10.95 6.28
N ALA A 634 0.69 -12.08 5.72
CA ALA A 634 -0.47 -12.13 4.84
C ALA A 634 -1.75 -11.66 5.54
N ALA A 635 -2.00 -12.12 6.78
CA ALA A 635 -3.15 -11.70 7.56
C ALA A 635 -3.10 -10.20 7.93
N THR A 636 -1.90 -9.69 8.23
CA THR A 636 -1.70 -8.26 8.53
C THR A 636 -2.05 -7.41 7.31
N PHE A 637 -1.58 -7.77 6.11
CA PHE A 637 -1.94 -7.04 4.89
C PHE A 637 -3.40 -7.25 4.48
N ALA A 638 -3.98 -8.43 4.71
CA ALA A 638 -5.40 -8.67 4.46
C ALA A 638 -6.31 -7.74 5.30
N ALA A 639 -5.85 -7.30 6.47
CA ALA A 639 -6.59 -6.34 7.29
C ALA A 639 -6.81 -4.98 6.59
N LEU A 640 -5.99 -4.59 5.59
CA LEU A 640 -6.26 -3.40 4.77
C LEU A 640 -7.59 -3.48 4.03
N GLY A 641 -8.08 -4.69 3.75
CA GLY A 641 -9.38 -4.90 3.12
C GLY A 641 -10.59 -4.58 4.01
N VAL A 642 -10.38 -4.26 5.28
CA VAL A 642 -11.45 -3.76 6.19
C VAL A 642 -11.87 -2.34 5.81
N ILE A 643 -10.98 -1.58 5.17
CA ILE A 643 -11.28 -0.25 4.68
C ILE A 643 -12.05 -0.39 3.36
N PRO A 644 -13.25 0.20 3.22
CA PRO A 644 -14.11 0.02 2.05
C PRO A 644 -13.63 0.84 0.84
N LEU A 645 -12.35 0.75 0.49
CA LEU A 645 -11.73 1.40 -0.66
C LEU A 645 -11.13 0.37 -1.61
N ALA A 646 -11.54 0.42 -2.87
CA ALA A 646 -11.16 -0.55 -3.89
C ALA A 646 -9.63 -0.71 -4.00
N PHE A 647 -8.87 0.38 -4.01
CA PHE A 647 -7.41 0.30 -4.16
C PHE A 647 -6.74 -0.36 -2.95
N LEU A 648 -7.25 -0.17 -1.71
CA LEU A 648 -6.73 -0.84 -0.51
C LEU A 648 -7.08 -2.32 -0.49
N ALA A 649 -8.30 -2.68 -0.90
CA ALA A 649 -8.71 -4.07 -1.09
C ALA A 649 -7.84 -4.78 -2.13
N GLN A 650 -7.50 -4.09 -3.23
CA GLN A 650 -6.61 -4.60 -4.28
C GLN A 650 -5.19 -4.82 -3.74
N ILE A 651 -4.62 -3.87 -3.00
CA ILE A 651 -3.30 -4.03 -2.35
C ILE A 651 -3.34 -5.17 -1.33
N ALA A 652 -4.37 -5.21 -0.48
CA ALA A 652 -4.56 -6.25 0.52
C ALA A 652 -4.50 -7.64 -0.10
N PHE A 653 -5.26 -7.86 -1.18
CA PHE A 653 -5.29 -9.14 -1.87
C PHE A 653 -3.94 -9.48 -2.52
N ILE A 654 -3.35 -8.55 -3.30
CA ILE A 654 -2.08 -8.80 -4.01
C ILE A 654 -0.98 -9.17 -3.00
N VAL A 655 -0.86 -8.41 -1.92
CA VAL A 655 0.23 -8.66 -0.96
C VAL A 655 -0.05 -9.91 -0.12
N ALA A 656 -1.26 -10.07 0.41
CA ALA A 656 -1.60 -11.25 1.22
C ALA A 656 -1.49 -12.55 0.43
N PHE A 657 -2.11 -12.61 -0.75
CA PHE A 657 -2.04 -13.79 -1.61
C PHE A 657 -0.62 -14.04 -2.12
N GLY A 658 0.08 -12.99 -2.57
CA GLY A 658 1.44 -13.12 -3.08
C GLY A 658 2.45 -13.57 -2.04
N VAL A 659 2.33 -13.12 -0.78
CA VAL A 659 3.14 -13.60 0.35
C VAL A 659 2.84 -15.06 0.68
N LEU A 660 1.57 -15.48 0.66
CA LEU A 660 1.20 -16.88 0.86
C LEU A 660 1.75 -17.77 -0.25
N LEU A 661 1.59 -17.36 -1.51
CA LEU A 661 2.11 -18.08 -2.67
C LEU A 661 3.63 -18.20 -2.61
N ASP A 662 4.33 -17.12 -2.27
CA ASP A 662 5.77 -17.11 -2.07
C ASP A 662 6.19 -18.07 -0.94
N THR A 663 5.53 -17.99 0.19
CA THR A 663 5.88 -18.79 1.39
C THR A 663 5.61 -20.27 1.21
N LEU A 664 4.43 -20.62 0.66
CA LEU A 664 3.99 -22.02 0.58
C LEU A 664 4.55 -22.75 -0.65
N VAL A 665 4.69 -22.05 -1.79
CA VAL A 665 5.12 -22.67 -3.05
C VAL A 665 6.57 -22.31 -3.37
N VAL A 666 6.90 -21.03 -3.45
CA VAL A 666 8.22 -20.62 -3.94
C VAL A 666 9.32 -21.05 -2.95
N ARG A 667 9.17 -20.71 -1.68
CA ARG A 667 10.21 -20.97 -0.66
C ARG A 667 10.19 -22.37 -0.11
N SER A 668 9.02 -22.97 0.02
CA SER A 668 8.91 -24.29 0.59
C SER A 668 9.26 -25.39 -0.40
N LEU A 669 9.02 -25.17 -1.70
CA LEU A 669 9.18 -26.16 -2.76
C LEU A 669 10.14 -25.72 -3.86
N LEU A 670 9.85 -24.62 -4.57
CA LEU A 670 10.56 -24.21 -5.79
C LEU A 670 12.04 -23.92 -5.52
N VAL A 671 12.34 -23.01 -4.60
CA VAL A 671 13.72 -22.57 -4.30
C VAL A 671 14.56 -23.72 -3.73
N PRO A 672 14.11 -24.48 -2.72
CA PRO A 672 14.89 -25.63 -2.22
C PRO A 672 15.13 -26.69 -3.29
N ALA A 673 14.14 -26.98 -4.14
CA ALA A 673 14.27 -27.96 -5.20
C ALA A 673 15.27 -27.50 -6.29
N LEU A 674 15.24 -26.23 -6.68
CA LEU A 674 16.22 -25.62 -7.59
C LEU A 674 17.64 -25.69 -7.02
N VAL A 675 17.83 -25.28 -5.76
CA VAL A 675 19.15 -25.32 -5.12
C VAL A 675 19.66 -26.77 -5.00
N ARG A 676 18.76 -27.71 -4.72
CA ARG A 676 19.07 -29.12 -4.63
C ARG A 676 19.50 -29.73 -5.96
N ASP A 677 18.83 -29.35 -7.08
CA ASP A 677 19.15 -29.85 -8.43
C ASP A 677 20.42 -29.23 -8.98
N ILE A 678 20.60 -27.89 -8.87
CA ILE A 678 21.80 -27.16 -9.32
C ILE A 678 23.02 -27.52 -8.46
N GLY A 679 22.80 -27.81 -7.19
CA GLY A 679 23.86 -28.23 -6.26
C GLY A 679 24.89 -27.11 -5.98
N ARG A 680 26.19 -27.46 -6.10
CA ARG A 680 27.30 -26.54 -5.77
C ARG A 680 27.40 -25.34 -6.69
N LEU A 681 26.99 -25.46 -7.95
CA LEU A 681 27.03 -24.37 -8.91
C LEU A 681 26.15 -23.19 -8.47
N ALA A 682 25.08 -23.43 -7.71
CA ALA A 682 24.24 -22.37 -7.15
C ALA A 682 25.04 -21.35 -6.31
N TRP A 683 26.16 -21.75 -5.75
CA TRP A 683 27.01 -20.90 -4.89
C TRP A 683 28.22 -20.28 -5.62
N TRP A 684 28.26 -20.35 -6.96
CA TRP A 684 29.33 -19.74 -7.73
C TRP A 684 29.31 -18.20 -7.62
N PRO A 685 30.50 -17.53 -7.48
CA PRO A 685 31.88 -17.99 -7.38
C PRO A 685 32.36 -18.29 -5.93
N GLY A 686 31.45 -18.41 -4.96
CA GLY A 686 31.77 -18.56 -3.54
C GLY A 686 32.53 -19.84 -3.19
N ARG A 687 33.07 -19.90 -1.95
CA ARG A 687 33.88 -21.04 -1.45
C ARG A 687 33.14 -22.37 -1.49
N LEU A 688 31.79 -22.37 -1.40
CA LEU A 688 30.97 -23.60 -1.45
C LEU A 688 30.99 -24.26 -2.84
N SER A 689 31.14 -23.49 -3.92
CA SER A 689 31.21 -24.06 -5.27
C SER A 689 32.47 -24.89 -5.52
N ARG A 690 33.54 -24.63 -4.76
CA ARG A 690 34.85 -25.28 -4.91
C ARG A 690 35.09 -26.46 -3.96
N ARG A 691 34.24 -26.67 -2.94
CA ARG A 691 34.40 -27.77 -1.98
C ARG A 691 33.78 -29.06 -2.55
N PRO A 692 34.47 -30.23 -2.53
CA PRO A 692 33.85 -31.49 -2.89
C PRO A 692 32.72 -31.83 -1.90
N ASP A 693 31.62 -32.46 -2.38
CA ASP A 693 30.60 -33.02 -1.49
C ASP A 693 31.25 -34.07 -0.60
N VAL A 694 30.98 -34.00 0.68
CA VAL A 694 31.39 -35.07 1.61
C VAL A 694 30.69 -36.32 1.11
N ARG A 695 31.46 -37.29 0.53
CA ARG A 695 30.95 -38.62 0.17
C ARG A 695 30.33 -39.22 1.42
N GLU A 696 29.08 -39.67 1.31
CA GLU A 696 28.49 -40.54 2.34
C GLU A 696 29.47 -41.71 2.56
N VAL A 697 30.08 -41.73 3.75
CA VAL A 697 30.75 -42.95 4.21
C VAL A 697 29.63 -43.98 4.33
N PRO A 698 29.66 -45.12 3.56
CA PRO A 698 28.68 -46.15 3.70
C PRO A 698 28.65 -46.56 5.18
N ARG A 699 27.47 -46.50 5.80
CA ARG A 699 27.30 -47.12 7.12
C ARG A 699 27.68 -48.58 6.98
N THR A 700 28.86 -48.93 7.46
CA THR A 700 29.22 -50.35 7.66
C THR A 700 28.09 -51.00 8.45
N PRO A 701 27.51 -52.13 7.95
CA PRO A 701 26.54 -52.86 8.74
C PRO A 701 27.24 -53.22 10.08
N ARG A 702 26.62 -52.89 11.20
CA ARG A 702 27.06 -53.40 12.50
C ARG A 702 27.02 -54.93 12.36
N THR A 703 28.17 -55.53 12.29
CA THR A 703 28.32 -56.96 12.40
C THR A 703 27.75 -57.42 13.74
N ALA A 704 26.87 -58.44 13.65
CA ALA A 704 26.11 -58.99 14.78
C ALA A 704 26.98 -59.82 15.75
N ASP A 705 28.21 -59.38 16.03
CA ASP A 705 29.19 -60.17 16.80
C ASP A 705 29.62 -59.55 18.15
N GLU A 706 28.82 -58.62 18.71
CA GLU A 706 29.06 -58.17 20.10
C GLU A 706 27.84 -58.39 20.98
N VAL A 707 27.27 -59.59 20.97
CA VAL A 707 26.42 -60.11 22.06
C VAL A 707 26.84 -61.53 22.32
N ARG A 708 27.90 -61.72 23.05
CA ARG A 708 28.16 -62.89 23.90
C ARG A 708 28.84 -62.44 25.17
#